data_75bdcb5726ea62600626a9880cff8147
#
_entry.id   75bdcb5726ea62600626a9880cff8147
#
_cell.length_a   1.000
_cell.length_b   1.000
_cell.length_c   1.000
_cell.angle_alpha   90.00
_cell.angle_beta   90.00
_cell.angle_gamma   90.00
#
_symmetry.space_group_name_H-M   'P 1'
#
loop_
_entity.id
_entity.type
_entity.pdbx_description
1 polymer ?
#
loop_
_entity_poly.entity_id
_entity_poly.type
_entity_poly.pdbx_seq_one_letter_code
_entity_poly.pdbx_strand_id
1 'polypeptide(L)'
;MTYIQERGSTHVYHVNRMSKEEMDHMISLCVHEQPAYCVAACPFKMDTKEMLYYDAKGNFKKALAIYEKITPFPMILCDGCTAPCEDNCKLCELGDGVSIREVERAIVRYGEPGRRSSVFRMRKKKKAAIFGSGLFPLFLAGELEKKMYPTTIYCKEEDYESYIAAAAGHLLESDRSNEAKRLKSMDLSFEFGCSLNLSFIREKMELADVVCASEEVAKMLAPEEAADVEIMLREQAKIVSGPAESVMDAAFAAKRAALTVDLLVQNLSPHSNRGSEGAVTTKLYTNMEGIHGSNKIFCGQDGYSKEEAVEEAKRCIQCHCDECMKGCVYLSEYQKHPGLLAREIYNNTQIIMGDHPMNKPMNACALCGQCMVICPNGFDMSQVCKSARENMVSTDKMPLAPHEFALMDMLFSNSEAFLSRPQPGYETCRYVFFPGCQAGAIAPDVVMQAYEDLSNRVDRGVALMLGCCGAISEWAGRYEMTEKVNEQLKQELAKLGDPIIIAGCPSCMKQLKESIGAHVIGIWEILREIGLPQQAKGLEIPVAIHDACGARGDAQTQDMIRQLLSDMGCIVEDTEYSRDLSPCCGYGGLTAYANKDMAAKMTEKCLERSDAPYITYCMACRDRFAREGRESRHIMELLYGANASNMPDISEKRYNRLILKQTLLKNIWNEEPIMEKKDYTVAYTEEAIHMMDERMILKSDVERVLSDYRENREAILDEETKELVTRSRLGNVTFWVRFVETEDGYLVHRAYSHRMNIMKRVGQ
;
A
#
# COMPACT_ATOMS: atom_id res chain seq x y z
N MET A 1 35.17 8.39 2.92
CA MET A 1 34.21 9.50 2.90
C MET A 1 34.14 10.28 1.59
N THR A 2 35.01 10.03 0.63
CA THR A 2 35.07 10.72 -0.68
C THR A 2 34.02 10.26 -1.67
N TYR A 3 33.33 9.16 -1.40
CA TYR A 3 32.44 8.49 -2.39
C TYR A 3 31.03 9.10 -2.55
N ILE A 4 30.63 10.02 -1.69
CA ILE A 4 29.31 10.67 -1.77
C ILE A 4 29.40 12.05 -2.45
N GLN A 5 30.57 12.57 -2.77
CA GLN A 5 30.79 13.95 -3.25
C GLN A 5 31.27 14.09 -4.70
N GLU A 6 31.41 13.05 -5.50
CA GLU A 6 31.79 13.22 -6.91
C GLU A 6 30.59 13.68 -7.75
N ARG A 7 30.33 14.99 -7.73
CA ARG A 7 29.59 15.68 -8.78
C ARG A 7 30.48 15.76 -10.01
N GLY A 8 30.15 15.02 -11.08
CA GLY A 8 30.83 15.23 -12.35
C GLY A 8 31.01 14.06 -13.29
N SER A 9 30.30 12.93 -13.14
CA SER A 9 30.33 11.89 -14.14
C SER A 9 29.23 12.11 -15.18
N THR A 10 29.64 12.26 -16.44
CA THR A 10 28.76 12.38 -17.62
C THR A 10 28.19 11.01 -18.07
N HIS A 11 28.21 10.01 -17.22
CA HIS A 11 27.62 8.71 -17.53
C HIS A 11 26.10 8.76 -17.37
N VAL A 12 25.39 8.54 -18.45
CA VAL A 12 23.93 8.37 -18.45
C VAL A 12 23.65 6.97 -17.89
N TYR A 13 23.32 6.89 -16.61
CA TYR A 13 22.89 5.64 -16.01
C TYR A 13 21.44 5.34 -16.42
N HIS A 14 21.21 4.14 -16.94
CA HIS A 14 19.86 3.63 -17.16
C HIS A 14 19.23 3.27 -15.80
N VAL A 15 18.58 4.23 -15.18
CA VAL A 15 17.73 3.98 -14.02
C VAL A 15 16.44 3.35 -14.55
N ASN A 16 16.10 2.17 -14.03
CA ASN A 16 14.88 1.45 -14.42
C ASN A 16 13.65 2.13 -13.78
N ARG A 17 13.32 3.33 -14.27
CA ARG A 17 12.18 4.13 -13.78
C ARG A 17 10.92 3.62 -14.45
N MET A 18 9.88 3.40 -13.66
CA MET A 18 8.56 3.18 -14.23
C MET A 18 8.15 4.43 -15.03
N SER A 19 7.78 4.23 -16.28
CA SER A 19 7.15 5.25 -17.11
C SER A 19 5.77 5.61 -16.53
N LYS A 20 5.17 6.68 -17.06
CA LYS A 20 3.81 7.05 -16.69
C LYS A 20 2.83 5.92 -17.02
N GLU A 21 2.99 5.32 -18.19
CA GLU A 21 2.16 4.22 -18.69
C GLU A 21 2.27 2.97 -17.80
N GLU A 22 3.48 2.60 -17.38
CA GLU A 22 3.70 1.49 -16.45
C GLU A 22 3.12 1.78 -15.07
N MET A 23 3.24 3.01 -14.58
CA MET A 23 2.65 3.44 -13.32
C MET A 23 1.11 3.44 -13.39
N ASP A 24 0.53 3.99 -14.45
CA ASP A 24 -0.92 4.00 -14.67
C ASP A 24 -1.44 2.55 -14.79
N HIS A 25 -0.70 1.66 -15.45
CA HIS A 25 -1.00 0.24 -15.50
C HIS A 25 -0.97 -0.38 -14.09
N MET A 26 0.11 -0.18 -13.32
CA MET A 26 0.24 -0.69 -11.96
C MET A 26 -0.90 -0.21 -11.07
N ILE A 27 -1.25 1.07 -11.12
CA ILE A 27 -2.38 1.64 -10.36
C ILE A 27 -3.70 0.98 -10.76
N SER A 28 -3.89 0.68 -12.05
CA SER A 28 -5.10 0.04 -12.57
C SER A 28 -5.32 -1.40 -12.09
N LEU A 29 -4.26 -2.08 -11.63
CA LEU A 29 -4.36 -3.42 -11.02
C LEU A 29 -5.03 -3.38 -9.64
N CYS A 30 -5.02 -2.23 -8.96
CA CYS A 30 -5.71 -2.07 -7.69
C CYS A 30 -7.21 -1.86 -7.91
N VAL A 31 -8.01 -2.83 -7.53
CA VAL A 31 -9.47 -2.83 -7.73
C VAL A 31 -10.26 -2.32 -6.52
N HIS A 32 -9.60 -1.78 -5.51
CA HIS A 32 -10.26 -1.31 -4.28
C HIS A 32 -11.34 -0.24 -4.54
N GLU A 33 -11.10 0.68 -5.49
CA GLU A 33 -12.04 1.74 -5.88
C GLU A 33 -13.13 1.27 -6.86
N GLN A 34 -13.07 0.03 -7.34
CA GLN A 34 -14.09 -0.48 -8.24
C GLN A 34 -15.44 -0.58 -7.51
N PRO A 35 -16.53 -0.24 -8.19
CA PRO A 35 -17.85 -0.35 -7.59
C PRO A 35 -18.19 -1.82 -7.26
N ALA A 36 -18.94 -2.04 -6.18
CA ALA A 36 -19.48 -3.35 -5.87
C ALA A 36 -20.37 -3.84 -7.03
N TYR A 37 -20.51 -5.14 -7.17
CA TYR A 37 -21.25 -5.76 -8.31
C TYR A 37 -22.67 -5.22 -8.44
N CYS A 38 -23.41 -5.08 -7.33
CA CYS A 38 -24.74 -4.49 -7.30
C CYS A 38 -24.76 -3.00 -7.72
N VAL A 39 -23.74 -2.25 -7.33
CA VAL A 39 -23.59 -0.83 -7.72
C VAL A 39 -23.24 -0.71 -9.20
N ALA A 40 -22.36 -1.57 -9.69
CA ALA A 40 -21.94 -1.59 -11.09
C ALA A 40 -23.10 -1.94 -12.05
N ALA A 41 -23.92 -2.90 -11.67
CA ALA A 41 -25.09 -3.34 -12.44
C ALA A 41 -26.23 -2.32 -12.43
N CYS A 42 -26.28 -1.40 -11.45
CA CYS A 42 -27.33 -0.40 -11.35
C CYS A 42 -27.11 0.72 -12.37
N PRO A 43 -28.07 1.02 -13.28
CA PRO A 43 -27.94 2.15 -14.23
C PRO A 43 -27.78 3.51 -13.53
N PHE A 44 -28.30 3.61 -12.32
CA PHE A 44 -28.25 4.83 -11.51
C PHE A 44 -26.99 4.91 -10.63
N LYS A 45 -26.18 3.84 -10.56
CA LYS A 45 -25.02 3.71 -9.67
C LYS A 45 -25.38 3.99 -8.20
N MET A 46 -26.50 3.39 -7.77
CA MET A 46 -26.94 3.44 -6.38
C MET A 46 -25.84 2.90 -5.47
N ASP A 47 -25.49 3.63 -4.41
CA ASP A 47 -24.61 3.07 -3.38
C ASP A 47 -25.36 2.09 -2.49
N THR A 48 -25.71 0.95 -3.09
CA THR A 48 -26.44 -0.12 -2.45
C THR A 48 -25.74 -0.66 -1.21
N LYS A 49 -24.41 -0.68 -1.23
CA LYS A 49 -23.60 -1.09 -0.06
C LYS A 49 -23.85 -0.21 1.15
N GLU A 50 -23.68 1.10 0.98
CA GLU A 50 -23.85 2.06 2.07
C GLU A 50 -25.30 2.08 2.53
N MET A 51 -26.26 1.98 1.62
CA MET A 51 -27.68 1.90 1.91
C MET A 51 -28.00 0.68 2.80
N LEU A 52 -27.60 -0.52 2.40
CA LEU A 52 -27.78 -1.75 3.17
C LEU A 52 -27.04 -1.73 4.51
N TYR A 53 -25.86 -1.10 4.58
CA TYR A 53 -25.15 -0.93 5.84
C TYR A 53 -25.94 -0.11 6.87
N TYR A 54 -26.60 0.98 6.45
CA TYR A 54 -27.43 1.76 7.38
C TYR A 54 -28.72 1.05 7.72
N ASP A 55 -29.32 0.34 6.78
CA ASP A 55 -30.54 -0.43 7.03
C ASP A 55 -30.28 -1.58 8.01
N ALA A 56 -29.20 -2.34 7.85
CA ALA A 56 -28.75 -3.38 8.79
C ALA A 56 -28.57 -2.89 10.23
N LYS A 57 -28.40 -1.58 10.40
CA LYS A 57 -28.33 -0.91 11.72
C LYS A 57 -29.67 -0.30 12.17
N GLY A 58 -30.75 -0.56 11.45
CA GLY A 58 -32.07 0.01 11.68
C GLY A 58 -32.16 1.51 11.41
N ASN A 59 -31.22 2.10 10.68
CA ASN A 59 -31.19 3.53 10.39
C ASN A 59 -31.81 3.82 9.01
N PHE A 60 -33.11 3.57 8.89
CA PHE A 60 -33.90 3.80 7.67
C PHE A 60 -33.79 5.23 7.15
N LYS A 61 -33.65 6.22 8.04
CA LYS A 61 -33.52 7.63 7.64
C LYS A 61 -32.25 7.88 6.83
N LYS A 62 -31.11 7.35 7.27
CA LYS A 62 -29.84 7.51 6.53
C LYS A 62 -29.86 6.67 5.24
N ALA A 63 -30.43 5.47 5.28
CA ALA A 63 -30.60 4.63 4.11
C ALA A 63 -31.46 5.33 3.04
N LEU A 64 -32.60 5.91 3.44
CA LEU A 64 -33.47 6.69 2.55
C LEU A 64 -32.75 7.90 1.94
N ALA A 65 -31.93 8.60 2.73
CA ALA A 65 -31.18 9.75 2.23
C ALA A 65 -30.18 9.40 1.10
N ILE A 66 -29.68 8.15 1.06
CA ILE A 66 -28.86 7.64 -0.03
C ILE A 66 -29.72 7.42 -1.27
N TYR A 67 -30.89 6.80 -1.10
CA TYR A 67 -31.82 6.56 -2.20
C TYR A 67 -32.33 7.87 -2.82
N GLU A 68 -32.67 8.87 -2.00
CA GLU A 68 -33.16 10.20 -2.45
C GLU A 68 -32.12 10.98 -3.27
N LYS A 69 -30.81 10.67 -3.14
CA LYS A 69 -29.79 11.24 -4.04
C LYS A 69 -29.96 10.76 -5.48
N ILE A 70 -30.45 9.54 -5.65
CA ILE A 70 -30.58 8.90 -6.96
C ILE A 70 -31.84 9.35 -7.69
N THR A 71 -32.97 9.37 -6.99
CA THR A 71 -34.27 9.70 -7.61
C THR A 71 -35.07 10.67 -6.74
N PRO A 72 -35.83 11.57 -7.37
CA PRO A 72 -36.80 12.42 -6.66
C PRO A 72 -38.05 11.66 -6.19
N PHE A 73 -38.36 10.49 -6.81
CA PHE A 73 -39.53 9.69 -6.54
C PHE A 73 -39.17 8.24 -6.18
N PRO A 74 -38.73 8.01 -4.93
CA PRO A 74 -38.16 6.73 -4.49
C PRO A 74 -39.17 5.57 -4.61
N MET A 75 -40.43 5.73 -4.22
CA MET A 75 -41.41 4.66 -4.24
C MET A 75 -41.74 4.23 -5.67
N ILE A 76 -41.89 5.19 -6.59
CA ILE A 76 -42.15 4.89 -8.00
C ILE A 76 -40.98 4.13 -8.61
N LEU A 77 -39.74 4.54 -8.31
CA LEU A 77 -38.57 3.88 -8.88
C LEU A 77 -38.40 2.47 -8.32
N CYS A 78 -38.48 2.26 -7.00
CA CYS A 78 -38.24 0.93 -6.41
C CYS A 78 -39.33 -0.07 -6.80
N ASP A 79 -40.57 0.37 -6.98
CA ASP A 79 -41.67 -0.52 -7.41
C ASP A 79 -41.50 -1.00 -8.85
N GLY A 80 -41.10 -0.10 -9.75
CA GLY A 80 -40.88 -0.41 -11.16
C GLY A 80 -39.45 -0.87 -11.50
N CYS A 81 -38.60 -1.08 -10.53
CA CYS A 81 -37.21 -1.53 -10.74
C CYS A 81 -37.15 -3.02 -11.06
N THR A 82 -36.40 -3.40 -12.10
CA THR A 82 -36.14 -4.80 -12.47
C THR A 82 -35.09 -5.47 -11.60
N ALA A 83 -34.50 -4.73 -10.67
CA ALA A 83 -33.50 -5.17 -9.69
C ALA A 83 -32.23 -5.87 -10.28
N PRO A 84 -31.57 -5.31 -11.30
CA PRO A 84 -30.37 -5.93 -11.87
C PRO A 84 -29.24 -6.09 -10.84
N CYS A 85 -29.30 -5.36 -9.75
CA CYS A 85 -28.36 -5.47 -8.61
C CYS A 85 -28.51 -6.80 -7.85
N GLU A 86 -29.70 -7.40 -7.79
CA GLU A 86 -29.94 -8.68 -7.13
C GLU A 86 -29.28 -9.83 -7.90
N ASP A 87 -29.47 -9.88 -9.22
CA ASP A 87 -28.89 -10.89 -10.10
C ASP A 87 -27.36 -10.83 -10.13
N ASN A 88 -26.79 -9.66 -9.85
CA ASN A 88 -25.36 -9.42 -9.78
C ASN A 88 -24.81 -9.41 -8.33
N CYS A 89 -25.62 -9.80 -7.34
CA CYS A 89 -25.15 -9.90 -5.96
C CYS A 89 -24.12 -11.04 -5.83
N LYS A 90 -22.97 -10.75 -5.23
CA LYS A 90 -21.90 -11.75 -5.06
C LYS A 90 -22.32 -12.98 -4.24
N LEU A 91 -23.29 -12.83 -3.33
CA LEU A 91 -23.86 -13.96 -2.58
C LEU A 91 -24.56 -14.99 -3.45
N CYS A 92 -24.99 -14.63 -4.67
CA CYS A 92 -25.58 -15.61 -5.61
C CYS A 92 -24.62 -16.77 -5.96
N GLU A 93 -23.32 -16.62 -5.73
CA GLU A 93 -22.35 -17.71 -5.89
C GLU A 93 -22.45 -18.79 -4.79
N LEU A 94 -23.03 -18.46 -3.63
CA LEU A 94 -23.15 -19.35 -2.47
C LEU A 94 -24.59 -19.74 -2.13
N GLY A 95 -25.57 -19.10 -2.75
CA GLY A 95 -26.99 -19.32 -2.49
C GLY A 95 -27.86 -18.18 -2.99
N ASP A 96 -28.80 -17.68 -2.17
CA ASP A 96 -29.63 -16.55 -2.54
C ASP A 96 -28.89 -15.22 -2.39
N GLY A 97 -28.98 -14.34 -3.40
CA GLY A 97 -28.60 -12.93 -3.30
C GLY A 97 -29.42 -12.18 -2.25
N VAL A 98 -29.02 -10.96 -1.91
CA VAL A 98 -29.82 -10.07 -1.05
C VAL A 98 -31.02 -9.56 -1.84
N SER A 99 -32.23 -9.59 -1.26
CA SER A 99 -33.47 -9.04 -1.84
C SER A 99 -33.45 -7.51 -1.74
N ILE A 100 -32.60 -6.89 -2.54
CA ILE A 100 -32.28 -5.45 -2.46
C ILE A 100 -33.52 -4.60 -2.68
N ARG A 101 -34.35 -4.93 -3.70
CA ARG A 101 -35.58 -4.20 -4.04
C ARG A 101 -36.60 -4.20 -2.89
N GLU A 102 -36.79 -5.33 -2.21
CA GLU A 102 -37.70 -5.39 -1.09
C GLU A 102 -37.20 -4.62 0.13
N VAL A 103 -35.88 -4.61 0.34
CA VAL A 103 -35.24 -3.74 1.34
C VAL A 103 -35.39 -2.27 0.97
N GLU A 104 -35.24 -1.90 -0.32
CA GLU A 104 -35.49 -0.52 -0.81
C GLU A 104 -36.93 -0.08 -0.54
N ARG A 105 -37.90 -0.95 -0.80
CA ARG A 105 -39.33 -0.69 -0.49
C ARG A 105 -39.54 -0.44 1.00
N ALA A 106 -38.92 -1.25 1.87
CA ALA A 106 -38.99 -1.05 3.32
C ALA A 106 -38.33 0.28 3.73
N ILE A 107 -37.17 0.60 3.18
CA ILE A 107 -36.46 1.86 3.42
C ILE A 107 -37.34 3.07 3.04
N VAL A 108 -38.00 3.04 1.88
CA VAL A 108 -38.87 4.13 1.45
C VAL A 108 -40.13 4.24 2.30
N ARG A 109 -40.67 3.10 2.73
CA ARG A 109 -41.91 3.04 3.55
C ARG A 109 -41.67 3.49 4.99
N TYR A 110 -40.56 3.11 5.61
CA TYR A 110 -40.27 3.32 7.00
C TYR A 110 -39.28 4.47 7.27
N GLY A 111 -38.59 4.93 6.24
CA GLY A 111 -37.67 6.05 6.35
C GLY A 111 -38.39 7.39 6.45
N GLU A 112 -37.91 8.24 7.31
CA GLU A 112 -38.37 9.62 7.36
C GLU A 112 -37.62 10.46 6.31
N PRO A 113 -38.34 11.14 5.38
CA PRO A 113 -37.69 12.05 4.43
C PRO A 113 -36.83 13.08 5.16
N GLY A 114 -35.63 13.30 4.66
CA GLY A 114 -34.77 14.34 5.18
C GLY A 114 -35.45 15.71 5.09
N ARG A 115 -35.32 16.57 6.13
CA ARG A 115 -35.74 17.98 5.97
C ARG A 115 -34.96 18.56 4.81
N ARG A 116 -35.66 19.01 3.76
CA ARG A 116 -35.01 19.76 2.68
C ARG A 116 -34.32 20.97 3.34
N SER A 117 -33.01 21.02 3.18
CA SER A 117 -32.20 22.11 3.75
C SER A 117 -32.70 23.44 3.18
N SER A 118 -33.08 24.35 4.08
CA SER A 118 -33.42 25.75 3.76
C SER A 118 -32.18 26.61 3.43
N VAL A 119 -31.05 25.98 3.13
CA VAL A 119 -29.84 26.69 2.66
C VAL A 119 -30.22 27.43 1.39
N PHE A 120 -30.02 28.73 1.35
CA PHE A 120 -30.20 29.60 0.18
C PHE A 120 -29.51 28.96 -1.03
N ARG A 121 -30.27 28.19 -1.82
CA ARG A 121 -29.83 27.69 -3.11
C ARG A 121 -30.23 28.73 -4.16
N MET A 122 -29.26 29.31 -4.86
CA MET A 122 -29.51 30.24 -5.93
C MET A 122 -30.15 29.51 -7.10
N ARG A 123 -31.38 29.87 -7.45
CA ARG A 123 -32.04 29.39 -8.66
C ARG A 123 -31.27 29.84 -9.91
N LYS A 124 -31.22 29.00 -10.92
CA LYS A 124 -30.72 29.33 -12.23
C LYS A 124 -31.63 30.40 -12.88
N LYS A 125 -31.09 31.23 -13.77
CA LYS A 125 -31.84 32.29 -14.43
C LYS A 125 -32.72 31.78 -15.57
N LYS A 126 -32.30 30.66 -16.20
CA LYS A 126 -32.97 30.03 -17.34
C LYS A 126 -34.13 29.16 -16.89
N LYS A 127 -35.23 29.20 -17.63
CA LYS A 127 -36.51 28.57 -17.34
C LYS A 127 -36.73 27.34 -18.23
N ALA A 128 -37.24 26.27 -17.65
CA ALA A 128 -37.67 25.08 -18.37
C ALA A 128 -39.20 24.98 -18.37
N ALA A 129 -39.79 24.57 -19.50
CA ALA A 129 -41.21 24.17 -19.60
C ALA A 129 -41.30 22.70 -19.90
N ILE A 130 -42.19 21.99 -19.19
CA ILE A 130 -42.50 20.59 -19.42
C ILE A 130 -43.96 20.49 -19.84
N PHE A 131 -44.24 19.85 -20.98
CA PHE A 131 -45.58 19.67 -21.51
C PHE A 131 -45.99 18.20 -21.45
N GLY A 132 -47.09 17.91 -20.77
CA GLY A 132 -47.64 16.58 -20.63
C GLY A 132 -47.41 15.92 -19.29
N SER A 133 -47.90 14.70 -19.16
CA SER A 133 -47.83 13.87 -17.96
C SER A 133 -47.21 12.49 -18.27
N GLY A 134 -47.02 11.68 -17.26
CA GLY A 134 -46.44 10.34 -17.35
C GLY A 134 -45.07 10.25 -16.67
N LEU A 135 -44.43 9.09 -16.76
CA LEU A 135 -43.20 8.77 -16.04
C LEU A 135 -42.03 9.73 -16.39
N PHE A 136 -41.76 9.91 -17.69
CA PHE A 136 -40.64 10.73 -18.13
C PHE A 136 -40.77 12.21 -17.68
N PRO A 137 -41.89 12.91 -17.94
CA PRO A 137 -42.12 14.28 -17.47
C PRO A 137 -42.02 14.41 -15.94
N LEU A 138 -42.54 13.44 -15.19
CA LEU A 138 -42.50 13.42 -13.74
C LEU A 138 -41.05 13.35 -13.21
N PHE A 139 -40.29 12.36 -13.67
CA PHE A 139 -38.87 12.20 -13.25
C PHE A 139 -38.04 13.40 -13.70
N LEU A 140 -38.25 13.91 -14.91
CA LEU A 140 -37.51 15.06 -15.42
C LEU A 140 -37.79 16.34 -14.61
N ALA A 141 -39.04 16.58 -14.20
CA ALA A 141 -39.41 17.71 -13.35
C ALA A 141 -38.59 17.68 -12.03
N GLY A 142 -38.50 16.52 -11.39
CA GLY A 142 -37.72 16.36 -10.17
C GLY A 142 -36.22 16.46 -10.38
N GLU A 143 -35.66 15.96 -11.49
CA GLU A 143 -34.23 16.13 -11.79
C GLU A 143 -33.85 17.57 -12.12
N LEU A 144 -34.74 18.34 -12.79
CA LEU A 144 -34.55 19.78 -13.06
C LEU A 144 -34.65 20.60 -11.78
N GLU A 145 -35.54 20.24 -10.86
CA GLU A 145 -35.64 20.86 -9.53
C GLU A 145 -34.34 20.65 -8.72
N LYS A 146 -33.78 19.41 -8.72
CA LYS A 146 -32.49 19.14 -8.11
C LYS A 146 -31.38 20.03 -8.68
N LYS A 147 -31.42 20.34 -9.98
CA LYS A 147 -30.48 21.21 -10.67
C LYS A 147 -30.82 22.70 -10.54
N MET A 148 -31.85 23.06 -9.77
CA MET A 148 -32.29 24.44 -9.48
C MET A 148 -32.82 25.22 -10.69
N TYR A 149 -33.38 24.53 -11.69
CA TYR A 149 -34.06 25.18 -12.79
C TYR A 149 -35.48 25.61 -12.38
N PRO A 150 -35.89 26.88 -12.56
CA PRO A 150 -37.30 27.28 -12.53
C PRO A 150 -38.04 26.50 -13.60
N THR A 151 -38.92 25.60 -13.19
CA THR A 151 -39.62 24.66 -14.11
C THR A 151 -41.11 24.79 -13.97
N THR A 152 -41.81 25.00 -15.10
CA THR A 152 -43.27 25.04 -15.16
C THR A 152 -43.78 23.80 -15.91
N ILE A 153 -44.69 23.07 -15.30
CA ILE A 153 -45.33 21.89 -15.86
C ILE A 153 -46.75 22.24 -16.31
N TYR A 154 -47.04 22.01 -17.60
CA TYR A 154 -48.33 22.18 -18.22
C TYR A 154 -48.95 20.80 -18.49
N CYS A 155 -50.07 20.47 -17.82
CA CYS A 155 -50.65 19.16 -17.88
C CYS A 155 -52.17 19.18 -17.94
N LYS A 156 -52.77 18.05 -18.40
CA LYS A 156 -54.22 17.88 -18.56
C LYS A 156 -54.92 17.55 -17.23
N GLU A 157 -54.19 16.99 -16.31
CA GLU A 157 -54.66 16.56 -15.00
C GLU A 157 -55.11 17.76 -14.15
N GLU A 158 -56.00 17.50 -13.17
CA GLU A 158 -56.65 18.55 -12.39
C GLU A 158 -55.88 18.90 -11.09
N ASP A 159 -55.02 17.95 -10.63
CA ASP A 159 -54.25 18.10 -9.39
C ASP A 159 -53.03 17.17 -9.33
N TYR A 160 -52.28 17.23 -8.22
CA TYR A 160 -51.09 16.42 -7.99
C TYR A 160 -51.38 14.92 -7.87
N GLU A 161 -52.52 14.52 -7.31
CA GLU A 161 -52.94 13.13 -7.15
C GLU A 161 -53.22 12.49 -8.52
N SER A 162 -53.99 13.17 -9.38
CA SER A 162 -54.27 12.71 -10.74
C SER A 162 -53.01 12.72 -11.62
N TYR A 163 -52.08 13.69 -11.42
CA TYR A 163 -50.79 13.71 -12.13
C TYR A 163 -49.94 12.51 -11.79
N ILE A 164 -49.80 12.15 -10.49
CA ILE A 164 -49.07 10.95 -10.05
C ILE A 164 -49.80 9.69 -10.54
N ALA A 165 -51.15 9.66 -10.51
CA ALA A 165 -51.92 8.50 -11.00
C ALA A 165 -51.71 8.26 -12.50
N ALA A 166 -51.55 9.31 -13.31
CA ALA A 166 -51.24 9.20 -14.73
C ALA A 166 -49.85 8.60 -14.99
N ALA A 167 -48.89 8.83 -14.09
CA ALA A 167 -47.52 8.29 -14.19
C ALA A 167 -47.40 6.89 -13.54
N ALA A 168 -48.01 6.65 -12.40
CA ALA A 168 -47.78 5.49 -11.55
C ALA A 168 -49.10 4.93 -10.95
N GLY A 169 -50.13 4.75 -11.79
CA GLY A 169 -51.46 4.26 -11.39
C GLY A 169 -51.49 2.86 -10.78
N HIS A 170 -50.48 2.06 -11.01
CA HIS A 170 -50.33 0.70 -10.46
C HIS A 170 -49.92 0.68 -8.97
N LEU A 171 -49.41 1.77 -8.41
CA LEU A 171 -49.06 1.84 -7.00
C LEU A 171 -50.32 1.82 -6.10
N LEU A 172 -50.10 1.39 -4.84
CA LEU A 172 -51.13 1.49 -3.82
C LEU A 172 -51.55 2.96 -3.62
N GLU A 173 -52.80 3.19 -3.26
CA GLU A 173 -53.33 4.55 -3.08
C GLU A 173 -52.56 5.35 -2.03
N SER A 174 -52.17 4.71 -0.92
CA SER A 174 -51.34 5.32 0.11
C SER A 174 -49.97 5.79 -0.41
N ASP A 175 -49.33 4.99 -1.28
CA ASP A 175 -48.03 5.27 -1.84
C ASP A 175 -48.11 6.40 -2.88
N ARG A 176 -49.18 6.40 -3.73
CA ARG A 176 -49.48 7.50 -4.64
C ARG A 176 -49.66 8.82 -3.91
N SER A 177 -50.47 8.81 -2.83
CA SER A 177 -50.73 10.01 -2.02
C SER A 177 -49.42 10.55 -1.37
N ASN A 178 -48.54 9.67 -0.94
CA ASN A 178 -47.23 10.09 -0.40
C ASN A 178 -46.35 10.71 -1.49
N GLU A 179 -46.28 10.13 -2.68
CA GLU A 179 -45.53 10.72 -3.80
C GLU A 179 -46.18 12.04 -4.30
N ALA A 180 -47.49 12.19 -4.27
CA ALA A 180 -48.18 13.46 -4.57
C ALA A 180 -47.84 14.54 -3.54
N LYS A 181 -47.77 14.21 -2.24
CA LYS A 181 -47.30 15.14 -1.19
C LYS A 181 -45.86 15.52 -1.41
N ARG A 182 -45.00 14.56 -1.82
CA ARG A 182 -43.61 14.81 -2.15
C ARG A 182 -43.49 15.78 -3.33
N LEU A 183 -44.20 15.52 -4.42
CA LEU A 183 -44.23 16.40 -5.59
C LEU A 183 -44.70 17.81 -5.24
N LYS A 184 -45.76 17.94 -4.46
CA LYS A 184 -46.29 19.22 -3.98
C LYS A 184 -45.30 20.01 -3.12
N SER A 185 -44.38 19.33 -2.44
CA SER A 185 -43.31 19.95 -1.61
C SER A 185 -42.13 20.45 -2.42
N MET A 186 -42.05 20.11 -3.72
CA MET A 186 -40.99 20.54 -4.62
C MET A 186 -41.17 21.99 -5.07
N ASP A 187 -40.04 22.64 -5.43
CA ASP A 187 -40.05 24.02 -5.93
C ASP A 187 -40.33 24.04 -7.46
N LEU A 188 -41.52 23.55 -7.82
CA LEU A 188 -42.04 23.42 -9.18
C LEU A 188 -43.32 24.20 -9.33
N SER A 189 -43.57 24.79 -10.52
CA SER A 189 -44.82 25.45 -10.87
C SER A 189 -45.67 24.52 -11.72
N PHE A 190 -46.95 24.40 -11.38
CA PHE A 190 -47.91 23.60 -12.15
C PHE A 190 -49.05 24.44 -12.71
N GLU A 191 -49.36 24.28 -13.98
CA GLU A 191 -50.62 24.74 -14.61
C GLU A 191 -51.43 23.46 -14.97
N PHE A 192 -52.42 23.18 -14.13
CA PHE A 192 -53.32 22.04 -14.27
C PHE A 192 -54.48 22.32 -15.20
N GLY A 193 -55.14 21.29 -15.72
CA GLY A 193 -56.34 21.39 -16.58
C GLY A 193 -56.06 22.02 -17.94
N CYS A 194 -54.82 22.00 -18.43
CA CYS A 194 -54.46 22.65 -19.69
C CYS A 194 -54.97 21.85 -20.90
N SER A 195 -55.49 22.59 -21.89
CA SER A 195 -55.75 21.99 -23.22
C SER A 195 -54.43 21.99 -24.02
N LEU A 196 -53.71 20.88 -24.04
CA LEU A 196 -52.44 20.73 -24.73
C LEU A 196 -52.60 20.62 -26.25
N ASN A 197 -53.17 21.68 -26.89
CA ASN A 197 -53.22 21.80 -28.34
C ASN A 197 -52.03 22.61 -28.87
N LEU A 198 -51.76 22.53 -30.17
CA LEU A 198 -50.58 23.14 -30.80
C LEU A 198 -50.49 24.66 -30.59
N SER A 199 -51.61 25.37 -30.54
CA SER A 199 -51.60 26.84 -30.36
C SER A 199 -51.19 27.21 -28.92
N PHE A 200 -51.77 26.51 -27.93
CA PHE A 200 -51.43 26.71 -26.52
C PHE A 200 -49.95 26.37 -26.25
N ILE A 201 -49.49 25.23 -26.74
CA ILE A 201 -48.14 24.80 -26.52
C ILE A 201 -47.13 25.81 -27.10
N ARG A 202 -47.34 26.28 -28.37
CA ARG A 202 -46.48 27.25 -29.02
C ARG A 202 -46.43 28.58 -28.27
N GLU A 203 -47.55 29.06 -27.75
CA GLU A 203 -47.60 30.26 -26.92
C GLU A 203 -46.73 30.11 -25.65
N LYS A 204 -46.85 28.98 -24.97
CA LYS A 204 -46.10 28.75 -23.72
C LYS A 204 -44.63 28.43 -23.94
N MET A 205 -44.25 27.86 -25.08
CA MET A 205 -42.84 27.62 -25.45
C MET A 205 -42.04 28.95 -25.54
N GLU A 206 -42.67 30.05 -25.97
CA GLU A 206 -42.00 31.37 -26.05
C GLU A 206 -41.58 31.92 -24.68
N LEU A 207 -42.15 31.40 -23.58
CA LEU A 207 -41.87 31.81 -22.20
C LEU A 207 -40.74 31.04 -21.55
N ALA A 208 -40.20 29.99 -22.21
CA ALA A 208 -39.21 29.09 -21.71
C ALA A 208 -37.89 29.15 -22.52
N ASP A 209 -36.77 28.98 -21.87
CA ASP A 209 -35.45 28.86 -22.51
C ASP A 209 -35.22 27.43 -23.04
N VAL A 210 -35.84 26.43 -22.42
CA VAL A 210 -35.76 25.03 -22.84
C VAL A 210 -37.13 24.38 -22.75
N VAL A 211 -37.46 23.64 -23.80
CA VAL A 211 -38.75 22.94 -23.96
C VAL A 211 -38.52 21.44 -23.75
N CYS A 212 -39.31 20.86 -22.84
CA CYS A 212 -39.38 19.46 -22.59
C CYS A 212 -40.81 18.95 -22.76
N ALA A 213 -41.00 17.71 -23.21
CA ALA A 213 -42.33 17.21 -23.47
C ALA A 213 -42.43 15.71 -23.23
N SER A 214 -43.63 15.23 -22.89
CA SER A 214 -43.98 13.79 -23.01
C SER A 214 -43.84 13.35 -24.47
N GLU A 215 -43.63 12.08 -24.70
CA GLU A 215 -43.47 11.53 -26.06
C GLU A 215 -44.70 11.81 -26.93
N GLU A 216 -45.89 11.76 -26.34
CA GLU A 216 -47.14 12.14 -27.03
C GLU A 216 -47.12 13.58 -27.56
N VAL A 217 -46.75 14.52 -26.68
CA VAL A 217 -46.73 15.93 -27.05
C VAL A 217 -45.54 16.23 -28.00
N ALA A 218 -44.41 15.58 -27.81
CA ALA A 218 -43.24 15.74 -28.67
C ALA A 218 -43.54 15.27 -30.12
N LYS A 219 -44.29 14.16 -30.30
CA LYS A 219 -44.75 13.68 -31.60
C LYS A 219 -45.74 14.64 -32.26
N MET A 220 -46.56 15.35 -31.48
CA MET A 220 -47.47 16.38 -32.03
C MET A 220 -46.70 17.59 -32.57
N LEU A 221 -45.57 17.94 -31.91
CA LEU A 221 -44.76 19.09 -32.27
C LEU A 221 -43.78 18.80 -33.42
N ALA A 222 -43.21 17.60 -33.45
CA ALA A 222 -42.23 17.15 -34.43
C ALA A 222 -42.47 15.68 -34.80
N PRO A 223 -43.49 15.41 -35.64
CA PRO A 223 -43.94 14.04 -35.94
C PRO A 223 -42.93 13.21 -36.71
N GLU A 224 -42.09 13.83 -37.52
CA GLU A 224 -41.11 13.16 -38.37
C GLU A 224 -39.72 12.96 -37.67
N GLU A 225 -39.58 13.47 -36.45
CA GLU A 225 -38.31 13.44 -35.75
C GLU A 225 -38.38 12.57 -34.47
N ALA A 226 -37.51 11.56 -34.35
CA ALA A 226 -37.35 10.79 -33.14
C ALA A 226 -36.33 11.47 -32.20
N ALA A 227 -36.47 11.30 -30.90
CA ALA A 227 -35.46 11.74 -29.97
C ALA A 227 -34.22 10.83 -30.07
N ASP A 228 -33.05 11.44 -30.05
CA ASP A 228 -31.82 10.70 -29.88
C ASP A 228 -31.78 10.05 -28.49
N VAL A 229 -31.58 8.74 -28.43
CA VAL A 229 -31.65 7.96 -27.21
C VAL A 229 -30.48 8.20 -26.24
N GLU A 230 -29.39 8.78 -26.71
CA GLU A 230 -28.22 9.12 -25.85
C GLU A 230 -28.40 10.47 -25.16
N ILE A 231 -28.99 11.45 -25.86
CA ILE A 231 -29.13 12.81 -25.37
C ILE A 231 -30.58 13.19 -25.05
N MET A 232 -31.54 12.35 -25.35
CA MET A 232 -32.97 12.63 -25.14
C MET A 232 -33.44 13.93 -25.81
N LEU A 233 -32.95 14.22 -27.02
CA LEU A 233 -33.19 15.48 -27.72
C LEU A 233 -33.69 15.20 -29.15
N ARG A 234 -34.75 15.90 -29.57
CA ARG A 234 -35.12 16.10 -30.97
C ARG A 234 -34.35 17.35 -31.45
N GLU A 235 -33.25 17.13 -32.17
CA GLU A 235 -32.26 18.19 -32.41
C GLU A 235 -32.77 19.35 -33.25
N GLN A 236 -33.58 19.03 -34.32
CA GLN A 236 -34.13 20.05 -35.22
C GLN A 236 -35.23 20.87 -34.53
N ALA A 237 -36.12 20.18 -33.80
CA ALA A 237 -37.16 20.83 -33.04
C ALA A 237 -36.70 21.47 -31.73
N LYS A 238 -35.50 21.11 -31.25
CA LYS A 238 -34.95 21.52 -29.94
C LYS A 238 -35.86 21.16 -28.75
N ILE A 239 -36.47 19.98 -28.82
CA ILE A 239 -37.38 19.47 -27.79
C ILE A 239 -36.75 18.28 -27.09
N VAL A 240 -36.65 18.39 -25.74
CA VAL A 240 -36.20 17.29 -24.88
C VAL A 240 -37.37 16.35 -24.60
N SER A 241 -37.23 15.09 -25.01
CA SER A 241 -38.26 14.05 -24.78
C SER A 241 -37.64 12.68 -24.62
N GLY A 242 -38.31 11.74 -23.95
CA GLY A 242 -37.80 10.42 -23.69
C GLY A 242 -38.86 9.37 -23.53
N PRO A 243 -38.50 8.08 -23.45
CA PRO A 243 -39.44 6.94 -23.38
C PRO A 243 -40.24 6.95 -22.08
N ALA A 244 -41.42 6.33 -22.15
CA ALA A 244 -42.35 6.20 -21.03
C ALA A 244 -42.77 4.73 -20.78
N GLU A 245 -42.12 3.75 -21.43
CA GLU A 245 -42.58 2.37 -21.48
C GLU A 245 -42.29 1.64 -20.16
N SER A 246 -41.16 1.91 -19.51
CA SER A 246 -40.85 1.36 -18.18
C SER A 246 -40.43 2.46 -17.21
N VAL A 247 -40.58 2.21 -15.91
CA VAL A 247 -40.19 3.14 -14.86
C VAL A 247 -38.68 3.38 -14.89
N MET A 248 -37.88 2.31 -15.07
CA MET A 248 -36.44 2.42 -15.12
C MET A 248 -35.94 3.23 -16.31
N ASP A 249 -36.49 2.94 -17.50
CA ASP A 249 -36.09 3.65 -18.72
C ASP A 249 -36.49 5.12 -18.65
N ALA A 250 -37.68 5.43 -18.18
CA ALA A 250 -38.17 6.80 -18.01
C ALA A 250 -37.32 7.59 -16.98
N ALA A 251 -37.01 6.99 -15.84
CA ALA A 251 -36.17 7.62 -14.81
C ALA A 251 -34.75 7.84 -15.31
N PHE A 252 -34.16 6.87 -16.01
CA PHE A 252 -32.80 6.98 -16.55
C PHE A 252 -32.75 8.00 -17.70
N ALA A 253 -33.72 7.98 -18.60
CA ALA A 253 -33.89 8.96 -19.67
C ALA A 253 -34.06 10.39 -19.12
N ALA A 254 -34.84 10.57 -18.06
CA ALA A 254 -35.02 11.85 -17.39
C ALA A 254 -33.70 12.41 -16.80
N LYS A 255 -32.87 11.55 -16.24
CA LYS A 255 -31.55 11.91 -15.74
C LYS A 255 -30.60 12.36 -16.86
N ARG A 256 -30.59 11.64 -17.99
CA ARG A 256 -29.90 12.02 -19.23
C ARG A 256 -30.41 13.34 -19.79
N ALA A 257 -31.75 13.48 -19.86
CA ALA A 257 -32.41 14.69 -20.34
C ALA A 257 -32.07 15.94 -19.49
N ALA A 258 -32.02 15.79 -18.17
CA ALA A 258 -31.61 16.87 -17.27
C ALA A 258 -30.15 17.32 -17.49
N LEU A 259 -29.24 16.42 -17.90
CA LEU A 259 -27.89 16.78 -18.33
C LEU A 259 -27.93 17.49 -19.70
N THR A 260 -28.75 17.01 -20.63
CA THR A 260 -28.96 17.68 -21.93
C THR A 260 -29.43 19.12 -21.76
N VAL A 261 -30.45 19.33 -20.91
CA VAL A 261 -30.93 20.69 -20.57
C VAL A 261 -29.80 21.56 -20.03
N ASP A 262 -29.01 21.01 -19.12
CA ASP A 262 -27.89 21.74 -18.50
C ASP A 262 -26.80 22.15 -19.51
N LEU A 263 -26.46 21.28 -20.45
CA LEU A 263 -25.51 21.53 -21.51
C LEU A 263 -26.03 22.53 -22.56
N LEU A 264 -27.31 22.38 -22.99
CA LEU A 264 -27.95 23.31 -23.93
C LEU A 264 -28.01 24.73 -23.39
N VAL A 265 -28.37 24.88 -22.11
CA VAL A 265 -28.42 26.21 -21.45
C VAL A 265 -27.05 26.88 -21.39
N GLN A 266 -25.99 26.10 -21.31
CA GLN A 266 -24.60 26.56 -21.27
C GLN A 266 -24.00 26.75 -22.68
N ASN A 267 -24.77 26.50 -23.75
CA ASN A 267 -24.31 26.46 -25.14
C ASN A 267 -23.15 25.47 -25.39
N LEU A 268 -23.17 24.36 -24.67
CA LEU A 268 -22.25 23.25 -24.84
C LEU A 268 -22.89 22.13 -25.68
N SER A 269 -22.06 21.27 -26.27
CA SER A 269 -22.55 20.11 -27.00
C SER A 269 -23.31 19.16 -26.07
N PRO A 270 -24.55 18.75 -26.42
CA PRO A 270 -25.33 17.82 -25.61
C PRO A 270 -24.70 16.43 -25.48
N HIS A 271 -23.69 16.09 -26.29
CA HIS A 271 -22.94 14.83 -26.22
C HIS A 271 -21.76 14.88 -25.23
N SER A 272 -21.47 16.03 -24.64
CA SER A 272 -20.33 16.18 -23.73
C SER A 272 -20.57 15.47 -22.38
N ASN A 273 -19.49 14.93 -21.79
CA ASN A 273 -19.47 14.41 -20.41
C ASN A 273 -20.42 13.23 -20.11
N ARG A 274 -20.69 12.37 -21.08
CA ARG A 274 -21.62 11.21 -20.93
C ARG A 274 -20.95 9.87 -20.63
N GLY A 275 -19.63 9.78 -20.64
CA GLY A 275 -18.88 8.54 -20.49
C GLY A 275 -19.05 7.79 -19.16
N SER A 276 -19.73 8.40 -18.17
CA SER A 276 -20.00 7.79 -16.87
C SER A 276 -21.46 7.37 -16.66
N GLU A 277 -22.33 7.52 -17.66
CA GLU A 277 -23.74 7.17 -17.56
C GLU A 277 -24.00 5.66 -17.68
N GLY A 278 -25.03 5.17 -17.00
CA GLY A 278 -25.51 3.78 -17.09
C GLY A 278 -24.73 2.77 -16.25
N ALA A 279 -25.11 1.51 -16.40
CA ALA A 279 -24.44 0.39 -15.77
C ALA A 279 -23.01 0.20 -16.34
N VAL A 280 -22.12 -0.32 -15.52
CA VAL A 280 -20.72 -0.57 -15.88
C VAL A 280 -20.33 -1.99 -15.47
N THR A 281 -19.26 -2.51 -16.06
CA THR A 281 -18.65 -3.74 -15.57
C THR A 281 -17.69 -3.40 -14.42
N THR A 282 -17.56 -4.32 -13.46
CA THR A 282 -16.61 -4.18 -12.35
C THR A 282 -15.56 -5.29 -12.41
N LYS A 283 -14.34 -4.94 -12.00
CA LYS A 283 -13.25 -5.89 -11.76
C LYS A 283 -13.03 -6.13 -10.27
N LEU A 284 -13.96 -5.67 -9.42
CA LEU A 284 -13.82 -5.80 -7.97
C LEU A 284 -13.61 -7.28 -7.62
N TYR A 285 -12.58 -7.54 -6.85
CA TYR A 285 -12.39 -8.83 -6.18
C TYR A 285 -13.02 -8.76 -4.79
N THR A 286 -13.72 -9.81 -4.40
CA THR A 286 -14.24 -9.98 -3.04
C THR A 286 -13.86 -11.37 -2.57
N ASN A 287 -13.14 -11.46 -1.47
CA ASN A 287 -12.82 -12.75 -0.86
C ASN A 287 -14.08 -13.37 -0.28
N MET A 288 -14.37 -14.60 -0.70
CA MET A 288 -15.54 -15.37 -0.27
C MET A 288 -15.18 -16.47 0.74
N GLU A 289 -13.92 -16.58 1.12
CA GLU A 289 -13.45 -17.58 2.09
C GLU A 289 -14.10 -17.33 3.46
N GLY A 290 -14.64 -18.38 4.06
CA GLY A 290 -15.34 -18.30 5.36
C GLY A 290 -16.72 -17.66 5.32
N ILE A 291 -17.21 -17.22 4.15
CA ILE A 291 -18.59 -16.73 3.98
C ILE A 291 -19.50 -17.93 3.69
N HIS A 292 -20.57 -18.05 4.46
CA HIS A 292 -21.55 -19.07 4.27
C HIS A 292 -22.80 -18.52 3.58
N GLY A 293 -23.31 -19.23 2.57
CA GLY A 293 -24.56 -18.93 1.94
C GLY A 293 -25.73 -19.06 2.94
N SER A 294 -26.69 -18.17 2.82
CA SER A 294 -27.94 -18.20 3.58
C SER A 294 -29.12 -17.95 2.66
N ASN A 295 -30.29 -18.48 2.99
CA ASN A 295 -31.50 -18.20 2.25
C ASN A 295 -31.93 -16.76 2.49
N LYS A 296 -32.54 -16.12 1.48
CA LYS A 296 -33.19 -14.81 1.65
C LYS A 296 -34.36 -14.89 2.63
N ILE A 297 -34.64 -13.80 3.31
CA ILE A 297 -35.78 -13.68 4.19
C ILE A 297 -37.07 -13.76 3.34
N PHE A 298 -38.03 -14.55 3.79
CA PHE A 298 -39.32 -14.64 3.09
C PHE A 298 -40.04 -13.29 3.10
N CYS A 299 -40.43 -12.83 1.92
CA CYS A 299 -41.19 -11.61 1.76
C CYS A 299 -42.67 -11.93 1.59
N GLY A 300 -43.49 -11.46 2.50
CA GLY A 300 -44.98 -11.55 2.39
C GLY A 300 -45.55 -10.64 1.32
N GLN A 301 -46.87 -10.68 1.12
CA GLN A 301 -47.55 -9.83 0.13
C GLN A 301 -47.47 -8.32 0.44
N ASP A 302 -47.30 -7.97 1.70
CA ASP A 302 -47.19 -6.58 2.18
C ASP A 302 -45.77 -6.01 2.15
N GLY A 303 -44.79 -6.79 1.66
CA GLY A 303 -43.37 -6.44 1.74
C GLY A 303 -42.75 -6.74 3.12
N TYR A 304 -41.50 -6.36 3.30
CA TYR A 304 -40.80 -6.55 4.59
C TYR A 304 -41.32 -5.63 5.69
N SER A 305 -41.42 -6.17 6.92
CA SER A 305 -41.44 -5.38 8.17
C SER A 305 -40.10 -4.72 8.38
N LYS A 306 -39.98 -3.81 9.37
CA LYS A 306 -38.69 -3.19 9.75
C LYS A 306 -37.66 -4.21 10.15
N GLU A 307 -38.06 -5.19 10.94
CA GLU A 307 -37.23 -6.25 11.47
C GLU A 307 -36.73 -7.17 10.36
N GLU A 308 -37.60 -7.57 9.44
CA GLU A 308 -37.25 -8.42 8.28
C GLU A 308 -36.30 -7.70 7.31
N ALA A 309 -36.52 -6.41 7.05
CA ALA A 309 -35.63 -5.61 6.22
C ALA A 309 -34.22 -5.52 6.82
N VAL A 310 -34.12 -5.27 8.14
CA VAL A 310 -32.84 -5.23 8.86
C VAL A 310 -32.12 -6.58 8.78
N GLU A 311 -32.82 -7.69 9.00
CA GLU A 311 -32.21 -9.03 8.91
C GLU A 311 -31.77 -9.38 7.49
N GLU A 312 -32.56 -9.02 6.46
CA GLU A 312 -32.15 -9.20 5.07
C GLU A 312 -30.94 -8.34 4.72
N ALA A 313 -30.91 -7.08 5.17
CA ALA A 313 -29.77 -6.18 4.93
C ALA A 313 -28.46 -6.67 5.61
N LYS A 314 -28.54 -7.36 6.77
CA LYS A 314 -27.39 -7.96 7.44
C LYS A 314 -26.71 -9.07 6.63
N ARG A 315 -27.41 -9.67 5.67
CA ARG A 315 -26.81 -10.65 4.76
C ARG A 315 -25.78 -10.04 3.81
N CYS A 316 -25.80 -8.72 3.63
CA CYS A 316 -24.87 -8.03 2.74
C CYS A 316 -23.42 -8.13 3.26
N ILE A 317 -22.55 -8.77 2.48
CA ILE A 317 -21.13 -8.98 2.79
C ILE A 317 -20.26 -7.74 2.58
N GLN A 318 -20.83 -6.60 2.21
CA GLN A 318 -20.12 -5.33 2.00
C GLN A 318 -18.92 -5.48 1.07
N CYS A 319 -19.13 -6.04 -0.14
CA CYS A 319 -18.10 -6.34 -1.13
C CYS A 319 -17.02 -5.26 -1.23
N HIS A 320 -15.76 -5.64 -1.03
CA HIS A 320 -14.58 -4.80 -1.12
C HIS A 320 -13.33 -5.65 -1.32
N CYS A 321 -12.23 -5.05 -1.72
CA CYS A 321 -10.93 -5.70 -1.82
C CYS A 321 -9.93 -5.01 -0.88
N ASP A 322 -9.45 -5.74 0.12
CA ASP A 322 -8.47 -5.27 1.10
C ASP A 322 -7.38 -6.33 1.42
N GLU A 323 -7.28 -7.38 0.59
CA GLU A 323 -6.43 -8.55 0.84
C GLU A 323 -4.97 -8.17 1.14
N CYS A 324 -4.38 -7.30 0.31
CA CYS A 324 -3.01 -6.86 0.54
C CYS A 324 -2.86 -5.98 1.80
N MET A 325 -3.92 -5.30 2.23
CA MET A 325 -3.92 -4.50 3.47
C MET A 325 -3.99 -5.37 4.72
N LYS A 326 -4.71 -6.51 4.67
CA LYS A 326 -4.74 -7.50 5.78
C LYS A 326 -3.38 -8.12 6.03
N GLY A 327 -2.63 -8.42 4.97
CA GLY A 327 -1.31 -9.04 5.06
C GLY A 327 -0.16 -8.08 5.34
N CYS A 328 -0.26 -6.82 4.94
CA CYS A 328 0.84 -5.86 4.95
C CYS A 328 0.62 -4.71 5.94
N VAL A 329 1.42 -4.65 7.01
CA VAL A 329 1.38 -3.58 8.03
C VAL A 329 1.56 -2.19 7.40
N TYR A 330 2.46 -2.06 6.43
CA TYR A 330 2.68 -0.80 5.72
C TYR A 330 1.40 -0.28 5.05
N LEU A 331 0.68 -1.14 4.31
CA LEU A 331 -0.54 -0.74 3.63
C LEU A 331 -1.70 -0.47 4.60
N SER A 332 -1.81 -1.22 5.69
CA SER A 332 -2.84 -1.00 6.70
C SER A 332 -2.62 0.29 7.49
N GLU A 333 -1.36 0.65 7.80
CA GLU A 333 -1.02 1.82 8.61
C GLU A 333 -1.37 3.14 7.90
N TYR A 334 -1.18 3.23 6.60
CA TYR A 334 -1.51 4.44 5.85
C TYR A 334 -3.01 4.63 5.60
N GLN A 335 -3.86 3.64 5.93
CA GLN A 335 -5.33 3.69 5.85
C GLN A 335 -5.88 4.21 4.50
N LYS A 336 -5.07 4.17 3.46
CA LYS A 336 -5.41 4.55 2.09
C LYS A 336 -5.43 3.30 1.23
N HIS A 337 -6.35 3.24 0.28
CA HIS A 337 -6.28 2.13 -0.66
C HIS A 337 -4.96 2.19 -1.47
N PRO A 338 -4.37 1.01 -1.78
CA PRO A 338 -3.03 0.94 -2.33
C PRO A 338 -2.84 1.72 -3.65
N GLY A 339 -3.83 1.74 -4.53
CA GLY A 339 -3.79 2.49 -5.78
C GLY A 339 -3.70 4.01 -5.58
N LEU A 340 -4.40 4.56 -4.57
CA LEU A 340 -4.29 5.98 -4.22
C LEU A 340 -2.90 6.30 -3.65
N LEU A 341 -2.41 5.45 -2.74
CA LEU A 341 -1.07 5.62 -2.17
C LEU A 341 0.01 5.58 -3.26
N ALA A 342 -0.10 4.65 -4.22
CA ALA A 342 0.80 4.58 -5.37
C ALA A 342 0.76 5.86 -6.22
N ARG A 343 -0.45 6.40 -6.49
CA ARG A 343 -0.63 7.65 -7.23
C ARG A 343 -0.02 8.85 -6.50
N GLU A 344 -0.19 8.94 -5.18
CA GLU A 344 0.41 10.00 -4.36
C GLU A 344 1.95 9.92 -4.38
N ILE A 345 2.52 8.73 -4.25
CA ILE A 345 3.96 8.51 -4.35
C ILE A 345 4.47 8.91 -5.73
N TYR A 346 3.78 8.53 -6.80
CA TYR A 346 4.13 8.93 -8.15
C TYR A 346 4.07 10.46 -8.33
N ASN A 347 2.98 11.09 -7.90
CA ASN A 347 2.82 12.55 -7.99
C ASN A 347 3.94 13.29 -7.23
N ASN A 348 4.38 12.76 -6.09
CA ASN A 348 5.50 13.31 -5.33
C ASN A 348 6.81 13.34 -6.15
N THR A 349 7.02 12.37 -7.04
CA THR A 349 8.20 12.36 -7.94
C THR A 349 8.13 13.45 -9.00
N GLN A 350 6.94 13.95 -9.33
CA GLN A 350 6.71 14.98 -10.34
C GLN A 350 6.87 16.41 -9.78
N ILE A 351 6.94 16.60 -8.47
CA ILE A 351 7.15 17.91 -7.85
C ILE A 351 8.54 18.42 -8.24
N ILE A 352 8.61 19.58 -8.90
CA ILE A 352 9.87 20.19 -9.32
C ILE A 352 10.50 20.95 -8.17
N MET A 353 9.71 21.80 -7.47
CA MET A 353 10.14 22.60 -6.34
C MET A 353 9.10 22.52 -5.21
N GLY A 354 9.57 22.32 -3.98
CA GLY A 354 8.72 22.27 -2.80
C GLY A 354 8.99 21.04 -1.94
N ASP A 355 8.11 20.81 -0.98
CA ASP A 355 8.20 19.69 -0.06
C ASP A 355 7.80 18.38 -0.75
N HIS A 356 8.48 17.30 -0.37
CA HIS A 356 8.24 15.94 -0.85
C HIS A 356 7.68 15.05 0.27
N PRO A 357 6.39 15.21 0.64
CA PRO A 357 5.82 14.54 1.81
C PRO A 357 5.80 13.01 1.69
N MET A 358 5.78 12.48 0.47
CA MET A 358 5.76 11.03 0.25
C MET A 358 7.15 10.38 0.30
N ASN A 359 8.23 11.14 0.56
CA ASN A 359 9.55 10.56 0.79
C ASN A 359 9.55 9.65 2.05
N LYS A 360 8.89 10.05 3.12
CA LYS A 360 8.77 9.22 4.33
C LYS A 360 7.94 7.95 4.08
N PRO A 361 6.72 8.00 3.49
CA PRO A 361 5.98 6.82 3.11
C PRO A 361 6.74 5.86 2.20
N MET A 362 7.33 6.32 1.09
CA MET A 362 8.04 5.42 0.16
C MET A 362 9.24 4.73 0.82
N ASN A 363 9.89 5.36 1.80
CA ASN A 363 11.00 4.78 2.54
C ASN A 363 10.56 3.84 3.68
N ALA A 364 9.29 3.84 4.05
CA ALA A 364 8.73 2.94 5.04
C ALA A 364 8.30 1.58 4.47
N CYS A 365 8.28 1.41 3.15
CA CYS A 365 8.02 0.11 2.50
C CYS A 365 9.25 -0.79 2.60
N ALA A 366 9.06 -2.03 3.04
CA ALA A 366 10.14 -3.02 3.16
C ALA A 366 10.59 -3.64 1.83
N LEU A 367 10.00 -3.27 0.71
CA LEU A 367 10.27 -3.81 -0.64
C LEU A 367 10.20 -5.35 -0.72
N CYS A 368 9.36 -5.96 0.10
CA CYS A 368 9.32 -7.42 0.26
C CYS A 368 8.46 -8.15 -0.78
N GLY A 369 7.62 -7.45 -1.56
CA GLY A 369 6.77 -8.03 -2.60
C GLY A 369 5.58 -8.88 -2.11
N GLN A 370 5.29 -8.95 -0.81
CA GLN A 370 4.14 -9.70 -0.28
C GLN A 370 2.81 -9.22 -0.87
N CYS A 371 2.65 -7.90 -1.03
CA CYS A 371 1.44 -7.31 -1.59
C CYS A 371 1.12 -7.81 -2.99
N MET A 372 2.14 -8.08 -3.82
CA MET A 372 1.98 -8.63 -5.17
C MET A 372 1.42 -10.06 -5.13
N VAL A 373 1.94 -10.89 -4.22
CA VAL A 373 1.53 -12.30 -4.12
C VAL A 373 0.12 -12.45 -3.57
N ILE A 374 -0.24 -11.62 -2.58
CA ILE A 374 -1.59 -11.63 -1.99
C ILE A 374 -2.62 -11.03 -2.97
N CYS A 375 -2.23 -10.05 -3.78
CA CYS A 375 -3.15 -9.35 -4.67
C CYS A 375 -3.63 -10.27 -5.81
N PRO A 376 -4.95 -10.46 -5.99
CA PRO A 376 -5.48 -11.30 -7.07
C PRO A 376 -5.13 -10.76 -8.47
N ASN A 377 -4.77 -9.48 -8.59
CA ASN A 377 -4.40 -8.83 -9.84
C ASN A 377 -2.89 -8.53 -9.96
N GLY A 378 -2.08 -8.94 -8.98
CA GLY A 378 -0.63 -8.73 -9.02
C GLY A 378 -0.18 -7.28 -8.78
N PHE A 379 -0.96 -6.44 -8.09
CA PHE A 379 -0.54 -5.09 -7.71
C PHE A 379 0.68 -5.13 -6.79
N ASP A 380 1.76 -4.45 -7.18
CA ASP A 380 3.04 -4.46 -6.46
C ASP A 380 3.47 -3.06 -5.98
N MET A 381 3.16 -2.76 -4.71
CA MET A 381 3.61 -1.54 -4.05
C MET A 381 5.13 -1.48 -3.88
N SER A 382 5.81 -2.62 -3.83
CA SER A 382 7.27 -2.64 -3.65
C SER A 382 7.99 -2.07 -4.88
N GLN A 383 7.52 -2.38 -6.08
CA GLN A 383 8.02 -1.80 -7.33
C GLN A 383 7.75 -0.29 -7.40
N VAL A 384 6.55 0.15 -7.01
CA VAL A 384 6.20 1.57 -6.95
C VAL A 384 7.16 2.33 -6.03
N CYS A 385 7.38 1.84 -4.81
CA CYS A 385 8.28 2.47 -3.86
C CYS A 385 9.74 2.44 -4.32
N LYS A 386 10.21 1.32 -4.91
CA LYS A 386 11.58 1.19 -5.42
C LYS A 386 11.83 2.20 -6.54
N SER A 387 10.99 2.23 -7.56
CA SER A 387 11.09 3.18 -8.68
C SER A 387 11.03 4.64 -8.22
N ALA A 388 10.17 4.94 -7.24
CA ALA A 388 10.09 6.28 -6.68
C ALA A 388 11.37 6.68 -5.94
N ARG A 389 11.98 5.78 -5.14
CA ARG A 389 13.28 6.03 -4.48
C ARG A 389 14.38 6.32 -5.49
N GLU A 390 14.48 5.50 -6.53
CA GLU A 390 15.46 5.66 -7.61
C GLU A 390 15.30 7.02 -8.32
N ASN A 391 14.05 7.42 -8.59
CA ASN A 391 13.74 8.72 -9.18
C ASN A 391 14.16 9.87 -8.26
N MET A 392 13.78 9.82 -6.98
CA MET A 392 14.07 10.88 -6.01
C MET A 392 15.57 11.01 -5.73
N VAL A 393 16.30 9.88 -5.72
CA VAL A 393 17.77 9.89 -5.58
C VAL A 393 18.45 10.49 -6.79
N SER A 394 18.09 10.04 -8.00
CA SER A 394 18.71 10.50 -9.25
C SER A 394 18.39 11.95 -9.61
N THR A 395 17.37 12.55 -8.98
CA THR A 395 16.99 13.96 -9.13
C THR A 395 17.41 14.83 -7.95
N ASP A 396 18.27 14.32 -7.05
CA ASP A 396 18.75 14.99 -5.82
C ASP A 396 17.64 15.47 -4.86
N LYS A 397 16.47 14.80 -4.89
CA LYS A 397 15.30 15.13 -4.06
C LYS A 397 15.13 14.19 -2.85
N MET A 398 15.99 13.17 -2.72
CA MET A 398 15.99 12.26 -1.58
C MET A 398 17.11 12.65 -0.60
N PRO A 399 16.77 13.05 0.65
CA PRO A 399 17.79 13.29 1.65
C PRO A 399 18.56 11.99 1.99
N LEU A 400 19.84 12.11 2.32
CA LEU A 400 20.68 10.95 2.71
C LEU A 400 20.26 10.33 4.04
N ALA A 401 19.73 11.15 4.96
CA ALA A 401 19.48 10.78 6.35
C ALA A 401 18.78 9.44 6.59
N PRO A 402 17.72 9.06 5.85
CA PRO A 402 17.03 7.80 6.08
C PRO A 402 17.89 6.55 5.81
N HIS A 403 18.91 6.65 4.95
CA HIS A 403 19.67 5.51 4.48
C HIS A 403 21.17 5.57 4.81
N GLU A 404 21.64 6.73 5.29
CA GLU A 404 23.08 7.01 5.42
C GLU A 404 23.82 6.00 6.28
N PHE A 405 23.28 5.67 7.46
CA PHE A 405 23.93 4.69 8.33
C PHE A 405 24.07 3.32 7.64
N ALA A 406 23.00 2.82 7.03
CA ALA A 406 23.02 1.53 6.34
C ALA A 406 24.01 1.52 5.15
N LEU A 407 24.07 2.61 4.39
CA LEU A 407 25.00 2.75 3.27
C LEU A 407 26.46 2.79 3.77
N MET A 408 26.74 3.52 4.85
CA MET A 408 28.08 3.56 5.45
C MET A 408 28.47 2.19 6.03
N ASP A 409 27.54 1.46 6.62
CA ASP A 409 27.78 0.11 7.14
C ASP A 409 28.04 -0.91 6.00
N MET A 410 27.38 -0.75 4.87
CA MET A 410 27.65 -1.51 3.63
C MET A 410 29.08 -1.21 3.10
N LEU A 411 29.44 0.07 3.00
CA LEU A 411 30.78 0.47 2.56
C LEU A 411 31.85 -0.09 3.47
N PHE A 412 31.67 -0.01 4.79
CA PHE A 412 32.56 -0.60 5.76
C PHE A 412 32.74 -2.12 5.55
N SER A 413 31.62 -2.83 5.25
CA SER A 413 31.67 -4.26 4.98
C SER A 413 32.43 -4.61 3.70
N ASN A 414 32.46 -3.69 2.71
CA ASN A 414 33.14 -3.87 1.44
C ASN A 414 34.52 -3.16 1.35
N SER A 415 35.01 -2.63 2.47
CA SER A 415 36.34 -2.01 2.57
C SER A 415 37.13 -2.60 3.75
N GLU A 416 36.98 -2.05 4.94
CA GLU A 416 37.75 -2.42 6.12
C GLU A 416 37.53 -3.87 6.57
N ALA A 417 36.26 -4.34 6.55
CA ALA A 417 35.90 -5.68 6.93
C ALA A 417 35.85 -6.67 5.73
N PHE A 418 36.17 -6.21 4.53
CA PHE A 418 36.19 -7.05 3.34
C PHE A 418 37.35 -8.06 3.39
N LEU A 419 37.06 -9.30 2.95
CA LEU A 419 38.05 -10.35 2.78
C LEU A 419 37.67 -11.19 1.55
N SER A 420 38.63 -11.45 0.69
CA SER A 420 38.54 -12.38 -0.43
C SER A 420 39.82 -13.21 -0.50
N ARG A 421 39.74 -14.52 -0.23
CA ARG A 421 40.90 -15.41 -0.19
C ARG A 421 40.52 -16.81 -0.71
N PRO A 422 41.38 -17.44 -1.53
CA PRO A 422 41.24 -18.86 -1.83
C PRO A 422 41.54 -19.70 -0.56
N GLN A 423 41.03 -20.92 -0.51
CA GLN A 423 41.42 -21.87 0.52
C GLN A 423 42.91 -22.15 0.48
N PRO A 424 43.62 -22.25 1.62
CA PRO A 424 45.07 -22.59 1.62
C PRO A 424 45.34 -23.85 0.80
N GLY A 425 46.36 -23.76 -0.07
CA GLY A 425 46.74 -24.85 -0.99
C GLY A 425 46.05 -24.81 -2.36
N TYR A 426 45.17 -23.84 -2.61
CA TYR A 426 44.51 -23.65 -3.90
C TYR A 426 44.80 -22.26 -4.47
N GLU A 427 45.06 -22.16 -5.76
CA GLU A 427 45.12 -20.87 -6.48
C GLU A 427 43.72 -20.39 -6.86
N THR A 428 42.87 -21.32 -7.28
CA THR A 428 41.45 -21.08 -7.58
C THR A 428 40.59 -22.15 -6.92
N CYS A 429 39.33 -21.84 -6.60
CA CYS A 429 38.41 -22.73 -5.92
C CYS A 429 37.15 -22.98 -6.75
N ARG A 430 36.57 -24.16 -6.60
CA ARG A 430 35.27 -24.46 -7.23
C ARG A 430 34.13 -23.68 -6.59
N TYR A 431 34.22 -23.41 -5.30
CA TYR A 431 33.20 -22.71 -4.53
C TYR A 431 33.79 -21.52 -3.80
N VAL A 432 32.95 -20.55 -3.47
CA VAL A 432 33.26 -19.47 -2.54
C VAL A 432 32.13 -19.36 -1.51
N PHE A 433 32.46 -19.42 -0.24
CA PHE A 433 31.49 -19.17 0.83
C PHE A 433 31.30 -17.66 1.04
N PHE A 434 30.04 -17.20 0.87
CA PHE A 434 29.59 -15.84 1.07
C PHE A 434 28.51 -15.83 2.16
N PRO A 435 28.86 -15.71 3.47
CA PRO A 435 27.90 -15.81 4.57
C PRO A 435 26.93 -14.63 4.61
N GLY A 436 27.31 -13.49 4.01
CA GLY A 436 26.57 -12.22 4.07
C GLY A 436 27.00 -11.36 5.26
N CYS A 437 26.83 -10.04 5.11
CA CYS A 437 27.31 -9.04 6.07
C CYS A 437 26.65 -9.11 7.46
N GLN A 438 25.39 -9.55 7.54
CA GLN A 438 24.69 -9.69 8.83
C GLN A 438 25.13 -10.93 9.62
N ALA A 439 25.47 -12.02 8.95
CA ALA A 439 25.97 -13.22 9.62
C ALA A 439 27.31 -12.94 10.32
N GLY A 440 28.27 -12.30 9.63
CA GLY A 440 29.55 -11.90 10.24
C GLY A 440 29.42 -10.85 11.35
N ALA A 441 28.34 -10.05 11.33
CA ALA A 441 28.07 -9.04 12.35
C ALA A 441 27.44 -9.62 13.63
N ILE A 442 26.56 -10.61 13.49
CA ILE A 442 25.71 -11.09 14.59
C ILE A 442 26.26 -12.40 15.17
N ALA A 443 26.73 -13.29 14.32
CA ALA A 443 27.18 -14.63 14.70
C ALA A 443 28.53 -14.98 14.02
N PRO A 444 29.63 -14.28 14.31
CA PRO A 444 30.93 -14.51 13.68
C PRO A 444 31.44 -15.93 13.89
N ASP A 445 31.20 -16.54 15.06
CA ASP A 445 31.61 -17.91 15.37
C ASP A 445 30.94 -18.94 14.47
N VAL A 446 29.66 -18.74 14.15
CA VAL A 446 28.91 -19.59 13.20
C VAL A 446 29.52 -19.50 11.80
N VAL A 447 29.96 -18.33 11.39
CA VAL A 447 30.60 -18.13 10.08
C VAL A 447 31.94 -18.87 10.01
N MET A 448 32.75 -18.79 11.08
CA MET A 448 34.03 -19.52 11.16
C MET A 448 33.81 -21.03 11.09
N GLN A 449 32.91 -21.58 11.92
CA GLN A 449 32.62 -23.02 11.95
C GLN A 449 32.05 -23.51 10.61
N ALA A 450 31.17 -22.72 9.98
CA ALA A 450 30.62 -23.05 8.66
C ALA A 450 31.72 -23.09 7.60
N TYR A 451 32.65 -22.14 7.60
CA TYR A 451 33.74 -22.14 6.65
C TYR A 451 34.71 -23.31 6.86
N GLU A 452 35.08 -23.60 8.12
CA GLU A 452 35.91 -24.75 8.47
C GLU A 452 35.26 -26.07 8.05
N ASP A 453 33.96 -26.24 8.29
CA ASP A 453 33.21 -27.43 7.89
C ASP A 453 33.18 -27.58 6.37
N LEU A 454 32.82 -26.53 5.63
CA LEU A 454 32.79 -26.55 4.17
C LEU A 454 34.16 -26.82 3.55
N SER A 455 35.22 -26.14 4.04
CA SER A 455 36.59 -26.29 3.51
C SER A 455 37.15 -27.69 3.76
N ASN A 456 36.71 -28.40 4.79
CA ASN A 456 37.16 -29.73 5.11
C ASN A 456 36.36 -30.83 4.37
N ARG A 457 35.11 -30.60 4.02
CA ARG A 457 34.22 -31.64 3.45
C ARG A 457 33.90 -31.49 1.98
N VAL A 458 34.13 -30.29 1.41
CA VAL A 458 33.81 -30.02 0.00
C VAL A 458 35.05 -30.16 -0.87
N ASP A 459 34.97 -30.97 -1.91
CA ASP A 459 36.05 -31.17 -2.86
C ASP A 459 36.36 -29.94 -3.74
N ARG A 460 37.60 -29.82 -4.21
CA ARG A 460 38.10 -28.80 -5.13
C ARG A 460 38.18 -27.38 -4.55
N GLY A 461 38.18 -27.27 -3.24
CA GLY A 461 38.41 -26.02 -2.53
C GLY A 461 37.21 -25.10 -2.40
N VAL A 462 37.13 -24.44 -1.24
CA VAL A 462 36.12 -23.44 -0.90
C VAL A 462 36.85 -22.15 -0.54
N ALA A 463 36.80 -21.14 -1.37
CA ALA A 463 37.27 -19.79 -1.08
C ALA A 463 36.34 -19.13 -0.01
N LEU A 464 36.82 -18.09 0.65
CA LEU A 464 36.03 -17.28 1.54
C LEU A 464 35.92 -15.84 1.03
N MET A 465 34.70 -15.31 1.00
CA MET A 465 34.46 -13.89 0.71
C MET A 465 33.57 -13.28 1.77
N LEU A 466 34.15 -12.38 2.60
CA LEU A 466 33.40 -11.56 3.56
C LEU A 466 33.09 -10.22 2.93
N GLY A 467 31.83 -9.79 2.93
CA GLY A 467 31.39 -8.54 2.34
C GLY A 467 29.87 -8.40 2.32
N CYS A 468 29.40 -7.31 1.72
CA CYS A 468 27.99 -7.07 1.46
C CYS A 468 27.68 -7.24 -0.02
N CYS A 469 26.56 -7.88 -0.32
CA CYS A 469 26.08 -8.14 -1.70
C CYS A 469 25.55 -6.90 -2.45
N GLY A 470 25.47 -5.72 -1.81
CA GLY A 470 24.97 -4.50 -2.45
C GLY A 470 23.45 -4.26 -2.33
N ALA A 471 22.68 -5.19 -1.79
CA ALA A 471 21.23 -5.01 -1.64
C ALA A 471 20.84 -3.73 -0.89
N ILE A 472 21.69 -3.26 0.03
CA ILE A 472 21.47 -2.03 0.79
C ILE A 472 21.43 -0.79 -0.12
N SER A 473 22.36 -0.66 -1.06
CA SER A 473 22.39 0.47 -2.01
C SER A 473 21.24 0.37 -3.02
N GLU A 474 20.89 -0.82 -3.44
CA GLU A 474 19.76 -1.04 -4.32
C GLU A 474 18.43 -0.66 -3.65
N TRP A 475 18.19 -1.10 -2.41
CA TRP A 475 17.00 -0.70 -1.65
C TRP A 475 16.92 0.79 -1.37
N ALA A 476 18.07 1.48 -1.27
CA ALA A 476 18.14 2.93 -1.12
C ALA A 476 17.92 3.69 -2.43
N GLY A 477 17.82 3.02 -3.57
CA GLY A 477 17.75 3.63 -4.90
C GLY A 477 19.09 4.24 -5.36
N ARG A 478 20.23 3.80 -4.80
CA ARG A 478 21.58 4.30 -5.10
C ARG A 478 22.29 3.44 -6.14
N TYR A 479 21.82 3.52 -7.37
CA TYR A 479 22.29 2.69 -8.49
C TYR A 479 23.82 2.71 -8.67
N GLU A 480 24.44 3.91 -8.65
CA GLU A 480 25.91 4.03 -8.82
C GLU A 480 26.71 3.30 -7.74
N MET A 481 26.21 3.30 -6.51
CA MET A 481 26.83 2.54 -5.42
C MET A 481 26.66 1.04 -5.62
N THR A 482 25.51 0.61 -6.15
CA THR A 482 25.25 -0.80 -6.45
C THR A 482 26.19 -1.28 -7.54
N GLU A 483 26.39 -0.52 -8.61
CA GLU A 483 27.31 -0.87 -9.70
C GLU A 483 28.76 -0.99 -9.22
N LYS A 484 29.22 -0.06 -8.36
CA LYS A 484 30.57 -0.13 -7.78
C LYS A 484 30.77 -1.42 -6.95
N VAL A 485 29.77 -1.80 -6.17
CA VAL A 485 29.80 -3.06 -5.40
C VAL A 485 29.80 -4.27 -6.36
N ASN A 486 28.95 -4.25 -7.39
CA ASN A 486 28.87 -5.31 -8.39
C ASN A 486 30.23 -5.49 -9.11
N GLU A 487 30.86 -4.40 -9.53
CA GLU A 487 32.19 -4.42 -10.15
C GLU A 487 33.24 -5.01 -9.23
N GLN A 488 33.29 -4.57 -7.96
CA GLN A 488 34.21 -5.11 -6.95
C GLN A 488 34.03 -6.62 -6.81
N LEU A 489 32.78 -7.08 -6.62
CA LEU A 489 32.50 -8.50 -6.44
C LEU A 489 32.85 -9.34 -7.67
N LYS A 490 32.54 -8.86 -8.90
CA LYS A 490 32.95 -9.53 -10.15
C LYS A 490 34.45 -9.67 -10.27
N GLN A 491 35.20 -8.60 -9.95
CA GLN A 491 36.68 -8.63 -10.01
C GLN A 491 37.26 -9.63 -9.00
N GLU A 492 36.70 -9.70 -7.79
CA GLU A 492 37.15 -10.65 -6.78
C GLU A 492 36.78 -12.09 -7.11
N LEU A 493 35.58 -12.34 -7.66
CA LEU A 493 35.20 -13.68 -8.14
C LEU A 493 36.11 -14.16 -9.27
N ALA A 494 36.44 -13.30 -10.22
CA ALA A 494 37.36 -13.63 -11.30
C ALA A 494 38.77 -14.04 -10.77
N LYS A 495 39.30 -13.35 -9.73
CA LYS A 495 40.56 -13.72 -9.08
C LYS A 495 40.52 -15.11 -8.43
N LEU A 496 39.33 -15.55 -7.98
CA LEU A 496 39.10 -16.86 -7.36
C LEU A 496 38.81 -17.97 -8.37
N GLY A 497 38.72 -17.66 -9.68
CA GLY A 497 38.43 -18.59 -10.78
C GLY A 497 36.94 -18.73 -11.09
N ASP A 498 36.17 -17.69 -10.86
CA ASP A 498 34.70 -17.63 -11.07
C ASP A 498 33.93 -18.79 -10.40
N PRO A 499 34.11 -18.97 -9.07
CA PRO A 499 33.55 -20.07 -8.33
C PRO A 499 32.03 -19.97 -8.19
N ILE A 500 31.37 -21.12 -7.94
CA ILE A 500 29.97 -21.14 -7.49
C ILE A 500 29.88 -20.52 -6.09
N ILE A 501 28.99 -19.54 -5.90
CA ILE A 501 28.81 -18.89 -4.62
C ILE A 501 27.90 -19.73 -3.70
N ILE A 502 28.40 -20.13 -2.51
CA ILE A 502 27.60 -20.70 -1.44
C ILE A 502 27.16 -19.56 -0.53
N ALA A 503 25.91 -19.16 -0.61
CA ALA A 503 25.40 -18.02 0.16
C ALA A 503 24.72 -18.49 1.46
N GLY A 504 24.96 -17.74 2.55
CA GLY A 504 24.30 -17.93 3.85
C GLY A 504 23.01 -17.12 4.05
N CYS A 505 22.55 -16.37 3.02
CA CYS A 505 21.42 -15.45 3.13
C CYS A 505 20.61 -15.42 1.82
N PRO A 506 19.27 -15.61 1.87
CA PRO A 506 18.42 -15.58 0.66
C PRO A 506 18.43 -14.24 -0.06
N SER A 507 18.52 -13.12 0.67
CA SER A 507 18.61 -11.79 0.04
C SER A 507 19.93 -11.62 -0.72
N CYS A 508 21.04 -12.19 -0.22
CA CYS A 508 22.30 -12.22 -0.96
C CYS A 508 22.20 -13.11 -2.20
N MET A 509 21.55 -14.28 -2.10
CA MET A 509 21.33 -15.16 -3.24
C MET A 509 20.59 -14.43 -4.36
N LYS A 510 19.46 -13.81 -4.03
CA LYS A 510 18.67 -13.04 -5.00
C LYS A 510 19.50 -11.90 -5.60
N GLN A 511 20.14 -11.09 -4.78
CA GLN A 511 20.91 -9.93 -5.23
C GLN A 511 22.05 -10.33 -6.17
N LEU A 512 22.83 -11.33 -5.81
CA LEU A 512 23.98 -11.76 -6.61
C LEU A 512 23.55 -12.44 -7.92
N LYS A 513 22.46 -13.21 -7.92
CA LYS A 513 21.88 -13.78 -9.16
C LYS A 513 21.42 -12.68 -10.11
N GLU A 514 20.65 -11.71 -9.60
CA GLU A 514 20.01 -10.67 -10.42
C GLU A 514 21.01 -9.58 -10.88
N SER A 515 21.92 -9.13 -9.99
CA SER A 515 22.79 -7.98 -10.29
C SER A 515 24.06 -8.33 -11.04
N ILE A 516 24.68 -9.49 -10.78
CA ILE A 516 25.94 -9.86 -11.40
C ILE A 516 25.87 -11.14 -12.24
N GLY A 517 24.71 -11.80 -12.27
CA GLY A 517 24.51 -13.04 -13.04
C GLY A 517 25.32 -14.24 -12.49
N ALA A 518 25.73 -14.22 -11.21
CA ALA A 518 26.54 -15.26 -10.63
C ALA A 518 25.75 -16.57 -10.45
N HIS A 519 26.45 -17.69 -10.53
CA HIS A 519 25.89 -18.98 -10.13
C HIS A 519 25.92 -19.04 -8.59
N VAL A 520 24.75 -18.97 -7.96
CA VAL A 520 24.60 -18.94 -6.50
C VAL A 520 23.71 -20.06 -6.03
N ILE A 521 24.16 -20.78 -5.02
CA ILE A 521 23.42 -21.80 -4.28
C ILE A 521 23.33 -21.41 -2.80
N GLY A 522 22.32 -21.88 -2.09
CA GLY A 522 22.24 -21.71 -0.63
C GLY A 522 23.16 -22.71 0.10
N ILE A 523 23.64 -22.35 1.29
CA ILE A 523 24.39 -23.29 2.14
C ILE A 523 23.57 -24.56 2.45
N TRP A 524 22.24 -24.45 2.46
CA TRP A 524 21.31 -25.58 2.61
C TRP A 524 21.34 -26.55 1.43
N GLU A 525 21.65 -26.09 0.22
CA GLU A 525 21.78 -26.94 -0.96
C GLU A 525 23.03 -27.82 -0.86
N ILE A 526 24.17 -27.21 -0.54
CA ILE A 526 25.42 -27.97 -0.42
C ILE A 526 25.38 -28.96 0.75
N LEU A 527 24.75 -28.58 1.89
CA LEU A 527 24.60 -29.46 3.04
C LEU A 527 23.70 -30.68 2.79
N ARG A 528 22.76 -30.59 1.87
CA ARG A 528 22.02 -31.77 1.40
C ARG A 528 22.89 -32.77 0.63
N GLU A 529 23.88 -32.28 -0.09
CA GLU A 529 24.81 -33.13 -0.85
C GLU A 529 25.85 -33.79 0.05
N ILE A 530 26.44 -33.02 0.97
CA ILE A 530 27.55 -33.48 1.82
C ILE A 530 27.09 -34.01 3.19
N GLY A 531 25.80 -33.89 3.52
CA GLY A 531 25.23 -34.28 4.83
C GLY A 531 25.30 -33.14 5.86
N LEU A 532 24.60 -33.33 6.99
CA LEU A 532 24.61 -32.40 8.12
C LEU A 532 25.98 -32.40 8.83
N PRO A 533 26.40 -31.26 9.42
CA PRO A 533 27.55 -31.21 10.33
C PRO A 533 27.32 -32.09 11.57
N GLN A 534 28.41 -32.61 12.17
CA GLN A 534 28.30 -33.51 13.33
C GLN A 534 27.64 -32.87 14.55
N GLN A 535 27.79 -31.56 14.72
CA GLN A 535 27.20 -30.80 15.81
C GLN A 535 25.76 -30.34 15.56
N ALA A 536 25.21 -30.60 14.38
CA ALA A 536 23.86 -30.21 14.04
C ALA A 536 22.84 -30.79 14.98
N LYS A 537 22.04 -29.96 15.63
CA LYS A 537 21.03 -30.38 16.59
C LYS A 537 19.79 -29.48 16.51
N GLY A 538 18.64 -30.09 16.38
CA GLY A 538 17.34 -29.41 16.45
C GLY A 538 16.95 -29.04 17.88
N LEU A 539 15.82 -28.37 17.99
CA LEU A 539 15.15 -28.07 19.26
C LEU A 539 14.12 -29.16 19.54
N GLU A 540 14.05 -29.62 20.81
CA GLU A 540 13.14 -30.67 21.24
C GLU A 540 11.69 -30.19 21.46
N ILE A 541 11.41 -28.93 21.12
CA ILE A 541 10.10 -28.28 21.23
C ILE A 541 9.61 -27.87 19.84
N PRO A 542 8.28 -27.70 19.63
CA PRO A 542 7.77 -27.18 18.40
C PRO A 542 8.34 -25.78 18.10
N VAL A 543 8.64 -25.52 16.83
CA VAL A 543 9.22 -24.25 16.37
C VAL A 543 8.40 -23.67 15.22
N ALA A 544 8.19 -22.37 15.24
CA ALA A 544 7.60 -21.66 14.13
C ALA A 544 8.68 -21.29 13.10
N ILE A 545 8.39 -21.47 11.82
CA ILE A 545 9.29 -21.03 10.77
C ILE A 545 8.87 -19.66 10.23
N HIS A 546 9.86 -18.77 10.08
CA HIS A 546 9.66 -17.53 9.36
C HIS A 546 10.40 -17.55 8.03
N ASP A 547 9.64 -17.64 6.95
CA ASP A 547 10.20 -17.61 5.60
C ASP A 547 10.71 -16.21 5.25
N ALA A 548 12.00 -16.13 4.95
CA ALA A 548 12.63 -14.86 4.64
C ALA A 548 12.09 -14.27 3.31
N CYS A 549 11.79 -12.98 3.28
CA CYS A 549 11.27 -12.31 2.09
C CYS A 549 12.21 -12.40 0.86
N GLY A 550 13.52 -12.62 1.06
CA GLY A 550 14.47 -12.89 -0.01
C GLY A 550 14.29 -14.23 -0.71
N ALA A 551 13.57 -15.18 -0.10
CA ALA A 551 13.23 -16.46 -0.67
C ALA A 551 11.77 -16.53 -1.20
N ARG A 552 11.11 -15.39 -1.35
CA ARG A 552 9.77 -15.32 -1.94
C ARG A 552 9.83 -15.74 -3.41
N GLY A 553 8.96 -16.69 -3.80
CA GLY A 553 8.97 -17.31 -5.12
C GLY A 553 10.01 -18.44 -5.28
N ASP A 554 10.75 -18.79 -4.24
CA ASP A 554 11.72 -19.88 -4.22
C ASP A 554 11.25 -21.03 -3.33
N ALA A 555 10.23 -21.77 -3.81
CA ALA A 555 9.66 -22.90 -3.10
C ALA A 555 10.72 -23.99 -2.81
N GLN A 556 11.69 -24.16 -3.68
CA GLN A 556 12.77 -25.13 -3.51
C GLN A 556 13.60 -24.81 -2.25
N THR A 557 14.02 -23.56 -2.06
CA THR A 557 14.70 -23.13 -0.84
C THR A 557 13.82 -23.32 0.39
N GLN A 558 12.54 -22.93 0.33
CA GLN A 558 11.60 -23.06 1.47
C GLN A 558 11.39 -24.53 1.88
N ASP A 559 11.30 -25.43 0.93
CA ASP A 559 11.16 -26.89 1.19
C ASP A 559 12.46 -27.49 1.74
N MET A 560 13.62 -27.11 1.20
CA MET A 560 14.91 -27.57 1.68
C MET A 560 15.17 -27.18 3.14
N ILE A 561 14.80 -25.93 3.52
CA ILE A 561 14.93 -25.49 4.90
C ILE A 561 14.08 -26.34 5.85
N ARG A 562 12.82 -26.63 5.48
CA ARG A 562 11.94 -27.50 6.27
C ARG A 562 12.50 -28.92 6.38
N GLN A 563 13.04 -29.45 5.29
CA GLN A 563 13.65 -30.77 5.31
C GLN A 563 14.88 -30.84 6.24
N LEU A 564 15.78 -29.84 6.16
CA LEU A 564 16.94 -29.79 7.06
C LEU A 564 16.53 -29.68 8.54
N LEU A 565 15.49 -28.90 8.85
CA LEU A 565 14.96 -28.83 10.22
C LEU A 565 14.39 -30.17 10.68
N SER A 566 13.66 -30.84 9.80
CA SER A 566 13.16 -32.23 10.06
C SER A 566 14.30 -33.22 10.28
N ASP A 567 15.34 -33.15 9.45
CA ASP A 567 16.53 -34.05 9.56
C ASP A 567 17.31 -33.82 10.86
N MET A 568 17.26 -32.56 11.41
CA MET A 568 17.80 -32.25 12.74
C MET A 568 16.85 -32.58 13.89
N GLY A 569 15.65 -33.12 13.62
CA GLY A 569 14.65 -33.52 14.61
C GLY A 569 13.75 -32.38 15.12
N CYS A 570 13.67 -31.24 14.44
CA CYS A 570 12.73 -30.16 14.78
C CYS A 570 11.30 -30.53 14.38
N ILE A 571 10.33 -30.18 15.22
CA ILE A 571 8.91 -30.18 14.89
C ILE A 571 8.56 -28.80 14.37
N VAL A 572 8.38 -28.68 13.06
CA VAL A 572 8.12 -27.39 12.41
C VAL A 572 6.62 -27.13 12.31
N GLU A 573 6.19 -25.94 12.76
CA GLU A 573 4.83 -25.42 12.60
C GLU A 573 4.86 -24.28 11.60
N ASP A 574 4.09 -24.40 10.50
CA ASP A 574 3.85 -23.29 9.59
C ASP A 574 2.88 -22.29 10.22
N THR A 575 3.21 -21.02 10.17
CA THR A 575 2.34 -19.94 10.64
C THR A 575 1.30 -19.59 9.57
N GLU A 576 0.21 -18.93 9.97
CA GLU A 576 -0.64 -18.23 9.02
C GLU A 576 0.22 -17.28 8.17
N TYR A 577 0.03 -17.19 6.88
CA TYR A 577 0.93 -16.50 5.95
C TYR A 577 2.39 -17.01 6.04
N SER A 578 2.60 -18.27 5.80
CA SER A 578 3.92 -18.88 5.60
C SER A 578 4.35 -18.83 4.13
N ARG A 579 5.55 -19.27 3.84
CA ARG A 579 6.12 -19.38 2.48
C ARG A 579 6.07 -18.06 1.72
N ASP A 580 5.49 -18.05 0.54
CA ASP A 580 5.38 -16.84 -0.29
C ASP A 580 4.47 -15.75 0.28
N LEU A 581 3.59 -16.10 1.19
CA LEU A 581 2.74 -15.16 1.90
C LEU A 581 3.41 -14.56 3.14
N SER A 582 4.59 -15.05 3.54
CA SER A 582 5.28 -14.59 4.74
C SER A 582 5.50 -13.07 4.74
N PRO A 583 5.14 -12.34 5.82
CA PRO A 583 5.35 -10.90 5.91
C PRO A 583 6.82 -10.54 6.11
N CYS A 584 7.14 -9.26 5.97
CA CYS A 584 8.47 -8.78 6.26
C CYS A 584 8.69 -8.61 7.77
N CYS A 585 9.87 -9.02 8.26
CA CYS A 585 10.32 -8.77 9.63
C CYS A 585 10.64 -7.30 9.95
N GLY A 586 10.53 -6.38 8.99
CA GLY A 586 10.80 -4.95 9.18
C GLY A 586 12.25 -4.51 8.85
N TYR A 587 13.17 -5.41 8.50
CA TYR A 587 14.54 -5.03 8.11
C TYR A 587 14.65 -4.63 6.64
N GLY A 588 13.96 -5.35 5.74
CA GLY A 588 14.02 -5.17 4.30
C GLY A 588 13.72 -3.73 3.85
N GLY A 589 14.16 -3.36 2.65
CA GLY A 589 13.94 -2.03 2.10
C GLY A 589 14.46 -0.88 2.98
N LEU A 590 15.34 -1.16 3.94
CA LEU A 590 15.90 -0.23 4.93
C LEU A 590 14.86 0.37 5.89
N THR A 591 13.68 -0.23 6.03
CA THR A 591 12.62 0.27 6.91
C THR A 591 13.10 0.41 8.35
N ALA A 592 13.94 -0.52 8.85
CA ALA A 592 14.54 -0.47 10.18
C ALA A 592 15.36 0.81 10.46
N TYR A 593 15.87 1.45 9.42
CA TYR A 593 16.66 2.68 9.52
C TYR A 593 15.81 3.92 9.20
N ALA A 594 14.97 3.85 8.17
CA ALA A 594 14.18 4.97 7.69
C ALA A 594 12.92 5.26 8.52
N ASN A 595 12.34 4.21 9.12
CA ASN A 595 11.12 4.31 9.94
C ASN A 595 11.09 3.17 10.98
N LYS A 596 11.74 3.42 12.12
CA LYS A 596 11.88 2.44 13.22
C LYS A 596 10.52 1.96 13.74
N ASP A 597 9.53 2.87 13.87
CA ASP A 597 8.19 2.54 14.37
C ASP A 597 7.47 1.57 13.43
N MET A 598 7.54 1.82 12.12
CA MET A 598 6.97 0.92 11.12
C MET A 598 7.65 -0.44 11.16
N ALA A 599 8.97 -0.47 11.29
CA ALA A 599 9.73 -1.70 11.39
C ALA A 599 9.37 -2.51 12.64
N ALA A 600 9.16 -1.84 13.79
CA ALA A 600 8.70 -2.47 15.03
C ALA A 600 7.31 -3.11 14.84
N LYS A 601 6.34 -2.37 14.31
CA LYS A 601 4.99 -2.89 14.01
C LYS A 601 5.03 -4.09 13.05
N MET A 602 5.91 -4.07 12.04
CA MET A 602 6.10 -5.22 11.14
C MET A 602 6.64 -6.44 11.89
N THR A 603 7.60 -6.24 12.79
CA THR A 603 8.16 -7.32 13.61
C THR A 603 7.09 -7.90 14.54
N GLU A 604 6.38 -7.05 15.27
CA GLU A 604 5.27 -7.42 16.17
C GLU A 604 4.23 -8.26 15.43
N LYS A 605 3.79 -7.81 14.25
CA LYS A 605 2.83 -8.56 13.42
C LYS A 605 3.32 -9.93 12.98
N CYS A 606 4.63 -10.11 12.78
CA CYS A 606 5.20 -11.43 12.55
C CYS A 606 5.12 -12.30 13.80
N LEU A 607 5.39 -11.73 14.99
CA LEU A 607 5.46 -12.44 16.25
C LEU A 607 4.09 -12.81 16.84
N GLU A 608 3.03 -12.08 16.50
CA GLU A 608 1.65 -12.39 16.88
C GLU A 608 1.14 -13.77 16.37
N ARG A 609 1.82 -14.37 15.39
CA ARG A 609 1.35 -15.56 14.68
C ARG A 609 1.66 -16.87 15.35
N SER A 610 2.63 -16.88 16.26
CA SER A 610 2.98 -18.06 17.05
C SER A 610 3.68 -17.65 18.32
N ASP A 611 3.42 -18.38 19.40
CA ASP A 611 4.13 -18.26 20.67
C ASP A 611 5.39 -19.13 20.72
N ALA A 612 5.56 -20.03 19.76
CA ALA A 612 6.73 -20.90 19.67
C ALA A 612 8.01 -20.11 19.34
N PRO A 613 9.20 -20.62 19.69
CA PRO A 613 10.47 -20.10 19.20
C PRO A 613 10.52 -20.07 17.68
N TYR A 614 11.07 -18.99 17.12
CA TYR A 614 11.16 -18.84 15.66
C TYR A 614 12.48 -19.37 15.11
N ILE A 615 12.41 -20.16 14.05
CA ILE A 615 13.57 -20.47 13.21
C ILE A 615 13.48 -19.63 11.93
N THR A 616 14.60 -19.00 11.59
CA THR A 616 14.74 -18.20 10.36
C THR A 616 15.99 -18.66 9.58
N TYR A 617 16.05 -18.32 8.31
CA TYR A 617 17.23 -18.52 7.47
C TYR A 617 17.74 -17.18 6.88
N CYS A 618 17.39 -16.08 7.55
CA CYS A 618 17.92 -14.73 7.34
C CYS A 618 18.35 -14.15 8.69
N MET A 619 19.64 -13.82 8.85
CA MET A 619 20.19 -13.34 10.12
C MET A 619 19.58 -12.02 10.57
N ALA A 620 19.17 -11.16 9.62
CA ALA A 620 18.47 -9.92 9.96
C ALA A 620 17.06 -10.16 10.56
N CYS A 621 16.33 -11.19 10.10
CA CYS A 621 15.04 -11.57 10.70
C CYS A 621 15.26 -12.09 12.13
N ARG A 622 16.27 -12.96 12.33
CA ARG A 622 16.65 -13.47 13.64
C ARG A 622 16.94 -12.36 14.63
N ASP A 623 17.78 -11.40 14.26
CA ASP A 623 18.14 -10.26 15.11
C ASP A 623 16.94 -9.38 15.47
N ARG A 624 16.03 -9.15 14.51
CA ARG A 624 14.80 -8.40 14.75
C ARG A 624 13.90 -9.07 15.78
N PHE A 625 13.65 -10.36 15.63
CA PHE A 625 12.78 -11.10 16.53
C PHE A 625 13.38 -11.23 17.94
N ALA A 626 14.70 -11.47 18.03
CA ALA A 626 15.39 -11.52 19.31
C ALA A 626 15.33 -10.19 20.08
N ARG A 627 15.47 -9.06 19.40
CA ARG A 627 15.38 -7.71 20.00
C ARG A 627 14.01 -7.39 20.56
N GLU A 628 12.94 -7.97 20.01
CA GLU A 628 11.58 -7.87 20.55
C GLU A 628 11.29 -8.94 21.63
N GLY A 629 12.33 -9.61 22.14
CA GLY A 629 12.24 -10.57 23.24
C GLY A 629 11.72 -11.96 22.84
N ARG A 630 11.57 -12.26 21.54
CA ARG A 630 11.16 -13.59 21.08
C ARG A 630 12.37 -14.48 20.89
N GLU A 631 12.37 -15.68 21.52
CA GLU A 631 13.40 -16.67 21.23
C GLU A 631 13.40 -16.95 19.73
N SER A 632 14.52 -16.69 19.10
CA SER A 632 14.70 -16.89 17.67
C SER A 632 16.10 -17.35 17.34
N ARG A 633 16.21 -18.29 16.40
CA ARG A 633 17.50 -18.82 15.94
C ARG A 633 17.61 -18.78 14.43
N HIS A 634 18.80 -18.56 13.95
CA HIS A 634 19.11 -18.81 12.55
C HIS A 634 19.38 -20.29 12.33
N ILE A 635 18.99 -20.85 11.19
CA ILE A 635 19.24 -22.26 10.90
C ILE A 635 20.72 -22.65 11.02
N MET A 636 21.64 -21.77 10.64
CA MET A 636 23.08 -21.99 10.80
C MET A 636 23.50 -22.10 12.27
N GLU A 637 22.81 -21.45 13.22
CA GLU A 637 23.09 -21.60 14.66
C GLU A 637 22.74 -23.00 15.15
N LEU A 638 21.72 -23.65 14.58
CA LEU A 638 21.38 -25.05 14.86
C LEU A 638 22.35 -26.01 14.19
N LEU A 639 22.76 -25.73 12.96
CA LEU A 639 23.70 -26.55 12.21
C LEU A 639 25.09 -26.59 12.85
N TYR A 640 25.55 -25.47 13.41
CA TYR A 640 26.91 -25.32 13.94
C TYR A 640 26.98 -25.16 15.46
N GLY A 641 25.88 -25.38 16.18
CA GLY A 641 25.86 -25.49 17.64
C GLY A 641 26.18 -24.19 18.40
N ALA A 642 25.97 -23.03 17.79
CA ALA A 642 26.31 -21.75 18.39
C ALA A 642 25.27 -21.25 19.41
N ASN A 643 25.70 -20.43 20.36
CA ASN A 643 24.83 -19.87 21.38
C ASN A 643 24.01 -18.69 20.82
N ALA A 644 22.69 -18.84 20.75
CA ALA A 644 21.78 -17.87 20.13
C ALA A 644 21.49 -16.59 20.95
N SER A 645 22.14 -16.41 22.12
CA SER A 645 21.85 -15.29 23.02
C SER A 645 22.49 -13.96 22.60
N ASN A 646 23.29 -13.94 21.53
CA ASN A 646 24.05 -12.75 21.14
C ASN A 646 23.17 -11.74 20.40
N MET A 647 23.02 -10.54 20.96
CA MET A 647 22.31 -9.39 20.38
C MET A 647 23.26 -8.17 20.33
N PRO A 648 24.28 -8.19 19.46
CA PRO A 648 25.28 -7.13 19.43
C PRO A 648 24.67 -5.77 19.06
N ASP A 649 25.12 -4.70 19.72
CA ASP A 649 24.78 -3.35 19.34
C ASP A 649 25.39 -2.98 17.96
N ILE A 650 25.09 -1.79 17.45
CA ILE A 650 25.56 -1.38 16.12
C ILE A 650 27.09 -1.29 16.02
N SER A 651 27.78 -0.94 17.12
CA SER A 651 29.25 -0.85 17.19
C SER A 651 29.86 -2.24 17.29
N GLU A 652 29.29 -3.11 18.12
CA GLU A 652 29.66 -4.50 18.23
C GLU A 652 29.50 -5.25 16.91
N LYS A 653 28.46 -4.96 16.13
CA LYS A 653 28.27 -5.53 14.79
C LYS A 653 29.44 -5.20 13.85
N ARG A 654 29.95 -3.97 13.88
CA ARG A 654 31.15 -3.61 13.10
C ARG A 654 32.41 -4.27 13.65
N TYR A 655 32.58 -4.24 14.95
CA TYR A 655 33.70 -4.88 15.62
C TYR A 655 33.74 -6.39 15.32
N ASN A 656 32.63 -7.10 15.41
CA ASN A 656 32.53 -8.51 15.11
C ASN A 656 33.00 -8.86 13.69
N ARG A 657 32.67 -8.04 12.69
CA ARG A 657 33.14 -8.25 11.29
C ARG A 657 34.66 -8.07 11.18
N LEU A 658 35.23 -7.11 11.89
CA LEU A 658 36.68 -6.93 11.92
C LEU A 658 37.39 -8.09 12.62
N ILE A 659 36.91 -8.48 13.80
CA ILE A 659 37.45 -9.62 14.55
C ILE A 659 37.34 -10.91 13.74
N LEU A 660 36.18 -11.15 13.10
CA LEU A 660 36.01 -12.31 12.22
C LEU A 660 37.10 -12.34 11.13
N LYS A 661 37.28 -11.23 10.41
CA LYS A 661 38.32 -11.10 9.37
C LYS A 661 39.71 -11.40 9.94
N GLN A 662 40.08 -10.78 11.05
CA GLN A 662 41.39 -10.91 11.65
C GLN A 662 41.66 -12.32 12.19
N THR A 663 40.67 -12.91 12.85
CA THR A 663 40.73 -14.27 13.37
C THR A 663 40.94 -15.29 12.25
N LEU A 664 40.21 -15.14 11.16
CA LEU A 664 40.32 -15.99 9.99
C LEU A 664 41.69 -15.83 9.31
N LEU A 665 42.19 -14.59 9.11
CA LEU A 665 43.52 -14.33 8.55
C LEU A 665 44.59 -14.99 9.38
N LYS A 666 44.53 -14.88 10.70
CA LYS A 666 45.48 -15.48 11.62
C LYS A 666 45.41 -17.00 11.62
N ASN A 667 44.22 -17.57 11.82
CA ASN A 667 44.06 -19.01 12.08
C ASN A 667 44.15 -19.87 10.80
N ILE A 668 43.77 -19.31 9.63
CA ILE A 668 43.66 -20.09 8.37
C ILE A 668 44.80 -19.71 7.42
N TRP A 669 45.13 -18.40 7.30
CA TRP A 669 46.16 -17.94 6.35
C TRP A 669 47.51 -17.61 7.01
N ASN A 670 47.62 -17.74 8.37
CA ASN A 670 48.80 -17.43 9.15
C ASN A 670 49.33 -15.98 8.93
N GLU A 671 48.41 -15.03 8.70
CA GLU A 671 48.71 -13.61 8.59
C GLU A 671 48.56 -12.94 9.96
N GLU A 672 49.59 -12.13 10.39
CA GLU A 672 49.47 -11.40 11.64
C GLU A 672 48.46 -10.25 11.51
N PRO A 673 47.50 -10.11 12.44
CA PRO A 673 46.52 -9.03 12.39
C PRO A 673 47.14 -7.67 12.66
N ILE A 674 46.80 -6.68 11.82
CA ILE A 674 47.14 -5.27 12.05
C ILE A 674 46.08 -4.68 12.98
N MET A 675 46.37 -4.62 14.28
CA MET A 675 45.51 -3.93 15.26
C MET A 675 46.23 -2.67 15.75
N GLU A 676 45.64 -1.50 15.53
CA GLU A 676 46.08 -0.28 16.21
C GLU A 676 45.78 -0.42 17.72
N LYS A 677 46.79 -0.52 18.53
CA LYS A 677 46.66 -0.59 19.97
C LYS A 677 46.57 0.84 20.51
N LYS A 678 45.39 1.22 21.00
CA LYS A 678 45.23 2.50 21.69
C LYS A 678 45.86 2.42 23.09
N ASP A 679 46.43 3.51 23.52
CA ASP A 679 47.07 3.67 24.84
C ASP A 679 46.10 4.25 25.89
N TYR A 680 44.80 4.32 25.57
CA TYR A 680 43.75 4.78 26.46
C TYR A 680 42.48 3.94 26.30
N THR A 681 41.69 3.94 27.35
CA THR A 681 40.39 3.24 27.39
C THR A 681 39.22 4.23 27.25
N VAL A 682 38.11 3.79 26.65
CA VAL A 682 36.85 4.55 26.61
C VAL A 682 35.77 3.69 27.22
N ALA A 683 35.22 4.15 28.32
CA ALA A 683 34.09 3.56 28.99
C ALA A 683 32.82 4.38 28.66
N TYR A 684 31.66 3.75 28.72
CA TYR A 684 30.39 4.36 28.40
C TYR A 684 29.39 4.09 29.50
N THR A 685 28.59 5.09 29.87
CA THR A 685 27.43 4.88 30.74
C THR A 685 26.31 4.17 29.98
N GLU A 686 25.36 3.52 30.67
CA GLU A 686 24.20 2.89 30.05
C GLU A 686 23.36 3.91 29.24
N GLU A 687 23.21 5.13 29.76
CA GLU A 687 22.53 6.23 29.06
C GLU A 687 23.23 6.58 27.74
N ALA A 688 24.56 6.63 27.75
CA ALA A 688 25.36 6.89 26.54
C ALA A 688 25.14 5.79 25.49
N ILE A 689 25.20 4.52 25.89
CA ILE A 689 24.99 3.37 24.99
C ILE A 689 23.62 3.44 24.36
N HIS A 690 22.57 3.63 25.19
CA HIS A 690 21.19 3.73 24.70
C HIS A 690 21.02 4.90 23.70
N MET A 691 21.51 6.08 24.02
CA MET A 691 21.46 7.25 23.16
C MET A 691 22.21 7.05 21.83
N MET A 692 23.37 6.40 21.88
CA MET A 692 24.18 6.09 20.71
C MET A 692 23.45 5.10 19.78
N ASP A 693 22.83 4.06 20.32
CA ASP A 693 22.07 3.09 19.53
C ASP A 693 20.82 3.73 18.92
N GLU A 694 20.09 4.54 19.67
CA GLU A 694 18.93 5.30 19.17
C GLU A 694 19.30 6.25 18.03
N ARG A 695 20.45 6.94 18.12
CA ARG A 695 20.92 7.92 17.15
C ARG A 695 21.87 7.37 16.09
N MET A 696 22.13 6.06 16.13
CA MET A 696 23.05 5.36 15.23
C MET A 696 24.47 5.95 15.26
N ILE A 697 24.99 6.24 16.46
CA ILE A 697 26.36 6.73 16.69
C ILE A 697 27.24 5.53 17.11
N LEU A 698 28.35 5.36 16.43
CA LEU A 698 29.25 4.24 16.69
C LEU A 698 30.27 4.61 17.80
N LYS A 699 30.71 3.61 18.54
CA LYS A 699 31.84 3.78 19.50
C LYS A 699 33.07 4.33 18.79
N SER A 700 33.33 3.86 17.55
CA SER A 700 34.44 4.39 16.73
C SER A 700 34.29 5.87 16.36
N ASP A 701 33.06 6.39 16.19
CA ASP A 701 32.83 7.82 15.94
C ASP A 701 33.17 8.64 17.20
N VAL A 702 32.74 8.16 18.37
CA VAL A 702 33.04 8.77 19.66
C VAL A 702 34.55 8.75 19.95
N GLU A 703 35.21 7.61 19.73
CA GLU A 703 36.63 7.44 19.91
C GLU A 703 37.44 8.35 18.99
N ARG A 704 36.98 8.60 17.78
CA ARG A 704 37.58 9.55 16.85
C ARG A 704 37.52 10.98 17.39
N VAL A 705 36.33 11.37 17.91
CA VAL A 705 36.15 12.68 18.54
C VAL A 705 37.07 12.86 19.75
N LEU A 706 37.22 11.81 20.57
CA LEU A 706 38.12 11.83 21.74
C LEU A 706 39.59 11.85 21.34
N SER A 707 39.95 11.18 20.22
CA SER A 707 41.32 11.27 19.66
C SER A 707 41.66 12.70 19.23
N ASP A 708 40.70 13.34 18.50
CA ASP A 708 40.90 14.75 18.10
C ASP A 708 40.98 15.67 19.32
N TYR A 709 40.19 15.45 20.39
CA TYR A 709 40.31 16.16 21.66
C TYR A 709 41.68 15.95 22.31
N ARG A 710 42.20 14.73 22.28
CA ARG A 710 43.52 14.42 22.87
C ARG A 710 44.65 15.18 22.20
N GLU A 711 44.54 15.40 20.89
CA GLU A 711 45.51 16.14 20.11
C GLU A 711 45.42 17.66 20.34
N ASN A 712 44.22 18.23 20.35
CA ASN A 712 43.99 19.68 20.35
C ASN A 712 43.58 20.25 21.72
N ARG A 713 43.09 19.41 22.64
CA ARG A 713 42.57 19.79 23.96
C ARG A 713 41.43 20.81 23.93
N GLU A 714 40.69 20.89 22.82
CA GLU A 714 39.54 21.78 22.69
C GLU A 714 38.28 21.13 23.26
N ALA A 715 37.80 21.66 24.40
CA ALA A 715 36.52 21.27 24.99
C ALA A 715 35.89 22.44 25.73
N ILE A 716 34.58 22.37 25.92
CA ILE A 716 33.80 23.28 26.76
C ILE A 716 33.56 22.58 28.08
N LEU A 717 33.89 23.23 29.19
CA LEU A 717 33.57 22.73 30.53
C LEU A 717 32.13 23.13 30.88
N ASP A 718 31.30 22.17 31.19
CA ASP A 718 29.99 22.41 31.81
C ASP A 718 30.20 22.62 33.32
N GLU A 719 29.96 23.85 33.80
CA GLU A 719 30.22 24.21 35.19
C GLU A 719 29.31 23.51 36.20
N GLU A 720 28.12 23.09 35.80
CA GLU A 720 27.13 22.43 36.68
C GLU A 720 27.50 20.95 36.87
N THR A 721 27.72 20.24 35.76
CA THR A 721 27.98 18.78 35.76
C THR A 721 29.49 18.44 35.89
N LYS A 722 30.37 19.41 35.71
CA LYS A 722 31.86 19.23 35.62
C LYS A 722 32.28 18.31 34.50
N GLU A 723 31.47 18.12 33.48
CA GLU A 723 31.74 17.33 32.30
C GLU A 723 32.40 18.19 31.21
N LEU A 724 33.24 17.56 30.43
CA LEU A 724 33.80 18.15 29.22
C LEU A 724 32.92 17.82 28.01
N VAL A 725 32.73 18.81 27.14
CA VAL A 725 32.00 18.67 25.89
C VAL A 725 32.90 19.02 24.73
N THR A 726 33.22 18.05 23.90
CA THR A 726 34.00 18.25 22.68
C THR A 726 33.26 17.82 21.43
N ARG A 727 33.78 18.22 20.27
CA ARG A 727 33.17 17.89 18.98
C ARG A 727 34.20 17.70 17.89
N SER A 728 33.86 16.85 16.92
CA SER A 728 34.60 16.74 15.66
C SER A 728 33.63 16.56 14.49
N ARG A 729 34.03 17.05 13.34
CA ARG A 729 33.25 16.88 12.10
C ARG A 729 33.84 15.72 11.30
N LEU A 730 33.05 14.63 11.22
CA LEU A 730 33.39 13.45 10.45
C LEU A 730 32.50 13.44 9.18
N GLY A 731 33.07 13.82 8.05
CA GLY A 731 32.32 14.00 6.81
C GLY A 731 31.28 15.11 6.87
N ASN A 732 29.99 14.77 6.68
CA ASN A 732 28.90 15.72 6.72
C ASN A 732 28.20 15.82 8.09
N VAL A 733 28.68 15.08 9.09
CA VAL A 733 28.06 15.00 10.42
C VAL A 733 29.03 15.55 11.44
N THR A 734 28.58 16.41 12.35
CA THR A 734 29.30 16.85 13.53
C THR A 734 28.83 16.00 14.69
N PHE A 735 29.77 15.30 15.31
CA PHE A 735 29.56 14.51 16.52
C PHE A 735 30.00 15.31 17.73
N TRP A 736 29.20 15.25 18.77
CA TRP A 736 29.45 15.84 20.06
C TRP A 736 29.55 14.74 21.11
N VAL A 737 30.55 14.84 21.99
CA VAL A 737 30.78 13.88 23.07
C VAL A 737 30.86 14.63 24.39
N ARG A 738 30.09 14.19 25.37
CA ARG A 738 30.12 14.65 26.74
C ARG A 738 30.75 13.57 27.61
N PHE A 739 31.83 13.90 28.32
CA PHE A 739 32.64 12.92 28.99
C PHE A 739 33.39 13.52 30.20
N VAL A 740 33.98 12.66 31.03
CA VAL A 740 34.97 13.01 32.04
C VAL A 740 36.29 12.26 31.77
N GLU A 741 37.42 12.87 32.12
CA GLU A 741 38.72 12.20 32.09
C GLU A 741 38.83 11.24 33.29
N THR A 742 39.43 10.07 33.07
CA THR A 742 39.73 9.05 34.08
C THR A 742 41.23 8.79 34.11
N GLU A 743 41.74 8.03 35.08
CA GLU A 743 43.16 7.71 35.15
C GLU A 743 43.68 7.01 33.90
N ASP A 744 42.86 6.14 33.28
CA ASP A 744 43.27 5.32 32.13
C ASP A 744 42.60 5.77 30.80
N GLY A 745 41.87 6.88 30.78
CA GLY A 745 41.19 7.33 29.56
C GLY A 745 39.98 8.22 29.78
N TYR A 746 38.82 7.79 29.31
CA TYR A 746 37.58 8.61 29.26
C TYR A 746 36.35 7.81 29.67
N LEU A 747 35.43 8.44 30.41
CA LEU A 747 34.05 7.93 30.62
C LEU A 747 33.08 8.85 29.88
N VAL A 748 32.39 8.29 28.90
CA VAL A 748 31.40 8.99 28.06
C VAL A 748 30.03 8.88 28.71
N HIS A 749 29.40 10.03 28.94
CA HIS A 749 28.07 10.15 29.51
C HIS A 749 27.02 10.35 28.42
N ARG A 750 27.31 11.10 27.35
CA ARG A 750 26.40 11.35 26.23
C ARG A 750 27.13 11.54 24.91
N ALA A 751 26.50 11.09 23.82
CA ALA A 751 26.94 11.39 22.47
C ALA A 751 25.73 11.76 21.59
N TYR A 752 25.88 12.79 20.79
CA TYR A 752 24.87 13.23 19.84
C TYR A 752 25.50 13.78 18.57
N SER A 753 24.70 13.84 17.50
CA SER A 753 25.17 14.26 16.19
C SER A 753 24.19 15.18 15.49
N HIS A 754 24.70 16.07 14.63
CA HIS A 754 23.89 16.90 13.74
C HIS A 754 24.58 17.18 12.41
N ARG A 755 23.79 17.54 11.38
CA ARG A 755 24.28 17.88 10.03
C ARG A 755 24.36 19.37 9.75
N MET A 756 23.99 20.22 10.71
CA MET A 756 24.02 21.67 10.54
C MET A 756 25.46 22.18 10.47
N ASN A 757 25.77 23.03 9.50
CA ASN A 757 26.97 23.84 9.49
C ASN A 757 26.74 25.06 10.39
N ILE A 758 27.40 25.08 11.56
CA ILE A 758 27.49 26.31 12.36
C ILE A 758 28.56 27.14 11.70
N MET A 759 28.16 28.06 10.81
CA MET A 759 29.12 29.06 10.32
C MET A 759 29.45 30.01 11.46
N LYS A 760 30.71 30.08 11.87
CA LYS A 760 31.20 31.21 12.67
C LYS A 760 30.94 32.48 11.83
N ARG A 761 30.12 33.41 12.31
CA ARG A 761 30.11 34.75 11.75
C ARG A 761 31.52 35.29 11.86
N VAL A 762 32.19 35.42 10.74
CA VAL A 762 33.47 36.13 10.66
C VAL A 762 33.16 37.62 10.87
N GLY A 763 33.53 38.17 12.00
CA GLY A 763 33.67 39.60 12.22
C GLY A 763 32.43 40.27 12.86
N GLN A 764 32.44 40.38 14.15
CA GLN A 764 32.30 41.66 14.89
C GLN A 764 33.21 41.60 16.08
#